data_a377bec1dea67c4169efcea342974306
#
_entry.id   a377bec1dea67c4169efcea342974306
#
_cell.length_a   1.000
_cell.length_b   1.000
_cell.length_c   1.000
_cell.angle_alpha   90.00
_cell.angle_beta   90.00
_cell.angle_gamma   90.00
#
_symmetry.space_group_name_H-M   'P 1'
#
loop_
_entity.id
_entity.type
_entity.pdbx_description
1 polymer ?
#
loop_
_entity_poly.entity_id
_entity_poly.type
_entity_poly.pdbx_seq_one_letter_code
_entity_poly.pdbx_strand_id
1 'polypeptide(L)'
;MSIAMRLLFGGLTFAILICAFALFSLHNQSSALGIAAKLHDGAAVSLDRLHKARGRVDSLNARLSGLFDVRRETPTMTELEKIEFRNAIERIKNELSAVLSAPLSEPTVRAISEIRYPLSVLSASGGDISHRAARAELSNISHAINTALQSERHDLSAYRNEIDRKVETGYWMTLIALSTILVALVGYVVFTSRSIRAAFRRASNTATRLASGAWSEPVSIQGPREVKEVLRSLSDIQQRCEAMTEAMSNKTDNLANQLEAKQDQMAAALNNMTQALCMLDGDKKLLVWNEVFTYYFGEHEVGTPANKFLKDPRLSAPLPRNETSVMNTETERGEVMEVKRRGLAGRGLLITFEDITERQRISEQLEHLAAHDALTDLPNRRRFGDEIEAILSKRRENCALLVLDLRNFKAINDTYGHPIGDGVLAMVGDRLVAACGPRAVVSRLGGDEFGILVTATKDADWLTNFAESIMASFADPFEVEGRRVLASPSVGITGITKAEREAGTSADILLQNCDLALNEAKTAGRPTYRIFDQQMRDRQHVRREMEDDLRKALQNEELELFYQPFIDAGRKVVSGFEALLRWRHPEKGMISPGVFIPLAEETGLIEEIGIWCLQTACREAASWESNMTISVNFSPVQFKSPTLINDIDAVLKASRIDPRRVQIEVTESLFIDESEDILSTLKAFRRRGLTISMDDFGTGYSSLGYLSRFPFDKIKIDQSFVRDLSRPENIAIVRSVMGLSRALDMNVLAEGIETREQMDILFAEGCREMQGFFFSRPVPAEEMPLVISDITRRWSSDLDQTSEAEAA
;
A
#
# COMPACT_ATOMS: atom_id res chain seq x y z
N MET A 1 -5.49 37.77 -42.41
CA MET A 1 -5.14 36.42 -41.88
C MET A 1 -6.29 35.52 -42.19
N SER A 2 -6.04 34.36 -42.81
CA SER A 2 -7.08 33.34 -43.07
C SER A 2 -7.67 32.77 -41.79
N ILE A 3 -8.88 32.21 -41.86
CA ILE A 3 -9.51 31.51 -40.74
C ILE A 3 -8.62 30.34 -40.31
N ALA A 4 -8.10 29.59 -41.29
CA ALA A 4 -7.16 28.48 -41.04
C ALA A 4 -5.88 28.96 -40.34
N MET A 5 -5.30 30.12 -40.79
CA MET A 5 -4.10 30.68 -40.17
C MET A 5 -4.37 31.23 -38.77
N ARG A 6 -5.58 31.73 -38.46
CA ARG A 6 -5.97 32.10 -37.09
C ARG A 6 -6.08 30.89 -36.20
N LEU A 7 -6.73 29.82 -36.65
CA LEU A 7 -6.87 28.57 -35.92
C LEU A 7 -5.53 27.90 -35.71
N LEU A 8 -4.66 27.88 -36.70
CA LEU A 8 -3.32 27.31 -36.65
C LEU A 8 -2.40 28.10 -35.69
N PHE A 9 -2.45 29.45 -35.76
CA PHE A 9 -1.69 30.31 -34.83
C PHE A 9 -2.19 30.16 -33.39
N GLY A 10 -3.51 30.06 -33.17
CA GLY A 10 -4.09 29.79 -31.85
C GLY A 10 -3.67 28.42 -31.34
N GLY A 11 -3.80 27.38 -32.18
CA GLY A 11 -3.35 26.04 -31.83
C GLY A 11 -1.85 25.96 -31.51
N LEU A 12 -1.01 26.61 -32.30
CA LEU A 12 0.42 26.65 -32.08
C LEU A 12 0.78 27.39 -30.80
N THR A 13 0.08 28.49 -30.48
CA THR A 13 0.33 29.24 -29.23
C THR A 13 -0.04 28.42 -28.00
N PHE A 14 -1.16 27.69 -28.05
CA PHE A 14 -1.53 26.80 -26.96
C PHE A 14 -0.61 25.58 -26.85
N ALA A 15 -0.15 25.02 -27.97
CA ALA A 15 0.84 23.94 -27.95
C ALA A 15 2.17 24.38 -27.31
N ILE A 16 2.63 25.56 -27.64
CA ILE A 16 3.86 26.16 -27.03
C ILE A 16 3.65 26.40 -25.52
N LEU A 17 2.49 26.91 -25.12
CA LEU A 17 2.17 27.13 -23.70
C LEU A 17 2.11 25.79 -22.93
N ILE A 18 1.53 24.76 -23.50
CA ILE A 18 1.49 23.42 -22.89
C ILE A 18 2.90 22.82 -22.79
N CYS A 19 3.72 22.94 -23.83
CA CYS A 19 5.11 22.47 -23.80
C CYS A 19 5.95 23.24 -22.77
N ALA A 20 5.81 24.57 -22.71
CA ALA A 20 6.51 25.39 -21.72
C ALA A 20 6.08 25.00 -20.29
N PHE A 21 4.80 24.73 -20.10
CA PHE A 21 4.25 24.26 -18.83
C PHE A 21 4.75 22.85 -18.44
N ALA A 22 4.80 21.92 -19.40
CA ALA A 22 5.36 20.59 -19.17
C ALA A 22 6.85 20.65 -18.77
N LEU A 23 7.63 21.49 -19.43
CA LEU A 23 9.04 21.71 -19.09
C LEU A 23 9.20 22.34 -17.71
N PHE A 24 8.34 23.30 -17.34
CA PHE A 24 8.34 23.90 -16.01
C PHE A 24 7.97 22.88 -14.92
N SER A 25 6.97 22.04 -15.16
CA SER A 25 6.56 20.98 -14.25
C SER A 25 7.67 19.94 -14.03
N LEU A 26 8.33 19.50 -15.13
CA LEU A 26 9.48 18.60 -15.07
C LEU A 26 10.67 19.22 -14.31
N HIS A 27 10.94 20.50 -14.52
CA HIS A 27 11.99 21.21 -13.79
C HIS A 27 11.71 21.28 -12.28
N ASN A 28 10.47 21.51 -11.91
CA ASN A 28 10.06 21.57 -10.49
C ASN A 28 10.14 20.19 -9.81
N GLN A 29 9.74 19.12 -10.50
CA GLN A 29 9.90 17.74 -10.03
C GLN A 29 11.39 17.35 -9.91
N SER A 30 12.22 17.68 -10.88
CA SER A 30 13.66 17.38 -10.83
C SER A 30 14.36 18.13 -9.68
N SER A 31 13.91 19.33 -9.37
CA SER A 31 14.42 20.13 -8.25
C SER A 31 14.06 19.51 -6.89
N ALA A 32 12.82 18.98 -6.72
CA ALA A 32 12.40 18.28 -5.51
C ALA A 32 13.14 16.94 -5.35
N LEU A 33 13.32 16.19 -6.44
CA LEU A 33 14.10 14.94 -6.46
C LEU A 33 15.59 15.20 -6.13
N GLY A 34 16.17 16.29 -6.59
CA GLY A 34 17.54 16.67 -6.26
C GLY A 34 17.74 16.97 -4.75
N ILE A 35 16.74 17.54 -4.10
CA ILE A 35 16.77 17.77 -2.64
C ILE A 35 16.58 16.43 -1.90
N ALA A 36 15.66 15.58 -2.35
CA ALA A 36 15.44 14.26 -1.78
C ALA A 36 16.70 13.36 -1.87
N ALA A 37 17.43 13.41 -2.98
CA ALA A 37 18.68 12.69 -3.14
C ALA A 37 19.76 13.17 -2.16
N LYS A 38 19.91 14.50 -1.98
CA LYS A 38 20.83 15.07 -0.98
C LYS A 38 20.48 14.64 0.45
N LEU A 39 19.19 14.44 0.73
CA LEU A 39 18.68 13.99 2.01
C LEU A 39 19.04 12.52 2.25
N HIS A 40 18.91 11.68 1.21
CA HIS A 40 19.17 10.24 1.30
C HIS A 40 20.67 9.93 1.38
N ASP A 41 21.49 10.55 0.55
CA ASP A 41 22.91 10.22 0.41
C ASP A 41 23.82 10.91 1.45
N GLY A 42 23.34 11.99 2.07
CA GLY A 42 24.15 12.79 3.00
C GLY A 42 23.70 12.68 4.45
N ALA A 43 22.58 13.31 4.78
CA ALA A 43 22.17 13.53 6.17
C ALA A 43 21.74 12.23 6.90
N ALA A 44 21.05 11.30 6.22
CA ALA A 44 20.62 10.06 6.84
C ALA A 44 21.79 9.14 7.21
N VAL A 45 22.79 9.03 6.32
CA VAL A 45 23.99 8.22 6.55
C VAL A 45 24.86 8.83 7.66
N SER A 46 24.96 10.17 7.70
CA SER A 46 25.71 10.89 8.73
C SER A 46 25.06 10.72 10.11
N LEU A 47 23.73 10.77 10.16
CA LEU A 47 22.96 10.59 11.39
C LEU A 47 23.11 9.19 11.97
N ASP A 48 23.05 8.14 11.15
CA ASP A 48 23.26 6.75 11.55
C ASP A 48 24.67 6.55 12.16
N ARG A 49 25.70 7.08 11.49
CA ARG A 49 27.08 6.99 11.98
C ARG A 49 27.28 7.77 13.28
N LEU A 50 26.69 8.96 13.43
CA LEU A 50 26.74 9.74 14.66
C LEU A 50 26.05 8.99 15.81
N HIS A 51 24.93 8.32 15.57
CA HIS A 51 24.27 7.46 16.55
C HIS A 51 25.13 6.29 16.98
N LYS A 52 25.81 5.63 16.04
CA LYS A 52 26.76 4.56 16.33
C LYS A 52 27.96 5.06 17.17
N ALA A 53 28.52 6.21 16.82
CA ALA A 53 29.59 6.83 17.60
C ALA A 53 29.13 7.15 19.03
N ARG A 54 27.91 7.73 19.18
CA ARG A 54 27.31 8.02 20.49
C ARG A 54 27.13 6.76 21.32
N GLY A 55 26.54 5.68 20.77
CA GLY A 55 26.34 4.43 21.49
C GLY A 55 27.66 3.82 22.01
N ARG A 56 28.73 3.97 21.22
CA ARG A 56 30.07 3.50 21.66
C ARG A 56 30.66 4.35 22.79
N VAL A 57 30.48 5.68 22.75
CA VAL A 57 30.89 6.59 23.83
C VAL A 57 30.11 6.30 25.11
N ASP A 58 28.79 6.15 25.01
CA ASP A 58 27.93 5.85 26.16
C ASP A 58 28.25 4.47 26.76
N SER A 59 28.51 3.44 25.92
CA SER A 59 28.94 2.11 26.36
C SER A 59 30.27 2.17 27.08
N LEU A 60 31.26 2.92 26.58
CA LEU A 60 32.57 3.07 27.22
C LEU A 60 32.44 3.85 28.54
N ASN A 61 31.59 4.89 28.59
CA ASN A 61 31.35 5.65 29.81
C ASN A 61 30.63 4.82 30.88
N ALA A 62 29.67 3.96 30.48
CA ALA A 62 28.97 3.05 31.39
C ALA A 62 29.96 2.02 32.01
N ARG A 63 30.85 1.43 31.16
CA ARG A 63 31.88 0.51 31.63
C ARG A 63 32.83 1.16 32.63
N LEU A 64 33.31 2.36 32.35
CA LEU A 64 34.12 3.13 33.28
C LEU A 64 33.39 3.46 34.59
N SER A 65 32.08 3.70 34.52
CA SER A 65 31.26 3.95 35.73
C SER A 65 31.09 2.69 36.57
N GLY A 66 30.82 1.51 35.96
CA GLY A 66 30.74 0.24 36.67
C GLY A 66 32.03 -0.17 37.37
N LEU A 67 33.18 0.11 36.74
CA LEU A 67 34.50 -0.15 37.34
C LEU A 67 34.78 0.76 38.56
N PHE A 68 34.22 1.97 38.59
CA PHE A 68 34.39 2.91 39.70
C PHE A 68 33.58 2.52 40.93
N ASP A 69 32.39 1.93 40.74
CA ASP A 69 31.56 1.48 41.86
C ASP A 69 32.10 0.23 42.55
N VAL A 70 32.85 -0.60 41.83
CA VAL A 70 33.40 -1.88 42.34
C VAL A 70 34.77 -1.71 43.00
N ARG A 71 35.58 -0.71 42.64
CA ARG A 71 36.93 -0.52 43.13
C ARG A 71 37.12 0.87 43.76
N ARG A 72 36.87 0.97 45.06
CA ARG A 72 37.07 2.23 45.84
C ARG A 72 38.55 2.62 46.06
N GLU A 73 39.54 1.74 45.76
CA GLU A 73 40.93 1.92 46.25
C GLU A 73 42.04 2.02 45.20
N THR A 74 41.78 1.84 43.86
CA THR A 74 42.86 2.01 42.86
C THR A 74 42.43 2.91 41.69
N PRO A 75 43.08 4.09 41.49
CA PRO A 75 42.69 5.08 40.48
C PRO A 75 43.16 4.78 39.05
N THR A 76 43.85 3.68 38.76
CA THR A 76 44.47 3.35 37.47
C THR A 76 43.88 2.09 36.85
N MET A 77 43.71 2.10 35.53
CA MET A 77 43.25 0.94 34.74
C MET A 77 44.27 -0.21 34.76
N THR A 78 43.82 -1.45 34.77
CA THR A 78 44.63 -2.63 34.54
C THR A 78 45.12 -2.70 33.09
N GLU A 79 46.18 -3.47 32.80
CA GLU A 79 46.72 -3.60 31.44
C GLU A 79 45.67 -4.12 30.42
N LEU A 80 44.79 -5.01 30.85
CA LEU A 80 43.69 -5.50 30.01
C LEU A 80 42.68 -4.41 29.72
N GLU A 81 42.27 -3.65 30.73
CA GLU A 81 41.36 -2.52 30.62
C GLU A 81 41.95 -1.41 29.75
N LYS A 82 43.26 -1.17 29.78
CA LYS A 82 43.95 -0.21 28.90
C LYS A 82 43.87 -0.63 27.43
N ILE A 83 44.04 -1.93 27.15
CA ILE A 83 43.93 -2.47 25.77
C ILE A 83 42.49 -2.32 25.26
N GLU A 84 41.49 -2.69 26.07
CA GLU A 84 40.08 -2.54 25.69
C GLU A 84 39.71 -1.08 25.52
N PHE A 85 40.15 -0.20 26.39
CA PHE A 85 39.90 1.24 26.31
C PHE A 85 40.50 1.83 25.02
N ARG A 86 41.75 1.49 24.71
CA ARG A 86 42.44 1.93 23.48
C ARG A 86 41.68 1.46 22.22
N ASN A 87 41.25 0.22 22.19
CA ASN A 87 40.48 -0.34 21.09
C ASN A 87 39.12 0.35 20.91
N ALA A 88 38.46 0.71 22.02
CA ALA A 88 37.19 1.44 21.98
C ALA A 88 37.39 2.88 21.46
N ILE A 89 38.42 3.58 21.92
CA ILE A 89 38.75 4.92 21.43
C ILE A 89 39.08 4.92 19.92
N GLU A 90 39.87 3.96 19.45
CA GLU A 90 40.16 3.84 18.01
C GLU A 90 38.88 3.55 17.16
N ARG A 91 37.95 2.76 17.68
CA ARG A 91 36.65 2.55 16.99
C ARG A 91 35.83 3.82 16.94
N ILE A 92 35.76 4.59 18.02
CA ILE A 92 35.05 5.90 18.04
C ILE A 92 35.70 6.85 17.03
N LYS A 93 37.04 6.92 16.98
CA LYS A 93 37.79 7.74 16.04
C LYS A 93 37.52 7.37 14.59
N ASN A 94 37.45 6.08 14.28
CA ASN A 94 37.17 5.59 12.94
C ASN A 94 35.73 5.94 12.48
N GLU A 95 34.72 5.80 13.38
CA GLU A 95 33.36 6.22 13.08
C GLU A 95 33.26 7.71 12.83
N LEU A 96 33.86 8.54 13.69
CA LEU A 96 33.85 9.99 13.53
C LEU A 96 34.61 10.44 12.27
N SER A 97 35.69 9.76 11.91
CA SER A 97 36.45 10.02 10.66
C SER A 97 35.61 9.68 9.43
N ALA A 98 34.80 8.60 9.50
CA ALA A 98 33.89 8.22 8.45
C ALA A 98 32.69 9.19 8.34
N VAL A 99 32.26 9.83 9.44
CA VAL A 99 31.27 10.91 9.41
C VAL A 99 31.83 12.13 8.69
N LEU A 100 33.05 12.55 8.97
CA LEU A 100 33.70 13.71 8.35
C LEU A 100 33.94 13.56 6.84
N SER A 101 33.86 12.36 6.28
CA SER A 101 33.91 12.13 4.82
C SER A 101 32.60 12.39 4.10
N ALA A 102 31.50 12.58 4.84
CA ALA A 102 30.18 12.90 4.29
C ALA A 102 29.99 14.44 4.14
N PRO A 103 29.11 14.89 3.27
CA PRO A 103 28.75 16.29 3.18
C PRO A 103 27.91 16.69 4.41
N LEU A 104 28.55 17.31 5.39
CA LEU A 104 27.96 17.72 6.66
C LEU A 104 27.60 19.21 6.65
N SER A 105 26.64 19.61 7.49
CA SER A 105 26.36 21.00 7.76
C SER A 105 27.51 21.68 8.54
N GLU A 106 27.67 22.98 8.34
CA GLU A 106 28.75 23.76 9.00
C GLU A 106 28.69 23.66 10.53
N PRO A 107 27.49 23.71 11.19
CA PRO A 107 27.39 23.49 12.63
C PRO A 107 27.77 22.09 13.09
N THR A 108 27.45 21.06 12.30
CA THR A 108 27.83 19.66 12.57
C THR A 108 29.34 19.48 12.47
N VAL A 109 29.97 20.05 11.43
CA VAL A 109 31.43 20.05 11.27
C VAL A 109 32.11 20.72 12.46
N ARG A 110 31.56 21.84 12.94
CA ARG A 110 32.07 22.57 14.11
C ARG A 110 31.95 21.72 15.37
N ALA A 111 30.77 21.12 15.64
CA ALA A 111 30.58 20.26 16.81
C ALA A 111 31.52 19.04 16.80
N ILE A 112 31.73 18.42 15.63
CA ILE A 112 32.65 17.29 15.49
C ILE A 112 34.11 17.75 15.65
N SER A 113 34.47 18.97 15.24
CA SER A 113 35.83 19.50 15.43
C SER A 113 36.17 19.67 16.89
N GLU A 114 35.21 19.98 17.77
CA GLU A 114 35.39 20.06 19.21
C GLU A 114 35.74 18.71 19.87
N ILE A 115 35.40 17.59 19.21
CA ILE A 115 35.73 16.24 19.67
C ILE A 115 37.22 15.91 19.47
N ARG A 116 37.89 16.59 18.54
CA ARG A 116 39.31 16.27 18.21
C ARG A 116 40.23 16.37 19.40
N TYR A 117 40.09 17.41 20.23
CA TYR A 117 40.99 17.59 21.40
C TYR A 117 40.74 16.53 22.49
N PRO A 118 39.51 16.34 22.99
CA PRO A 118 39.17 15.27 23.93
C PRO A 118 39.62 13.88 23.43
N LEU A 119 39.40 13.59 22.16
CA LEU A 119 39.73 12.32 21.54
C LEU A 119 41.26 12.13 21.42
N SER A 120 42.01 13.21 21.16
CA SER A 120 43.48 13.16 21.12
C SER A 120 44.07 12.93 22.52
N VAL A 121 43.49 13.53 23.56
CA VAL A 121 43.88 13.32 24.96
C VAL A 121 43.65 11.86 25.38
N LEU A 122 42.49 11.30 25.06
CA LEU A 122 42.16 9.91 25.37
C LEU A 122 43.03 8.90 24.57
N SER A 123 43.33 9.21 23.31
CA SER A 123 44.19 8.38 22.46
C SER A 123 45.64 8.43 22.87
N ALA A 124 46.16 9.61 23.21
CA ALA A 124 47.55 9.80 23.62
C ALA A 124 47.86 9.20 24.99
N SER A 125 46.88 9.18 25.90
CA SER A 125 47.06 8.61 27.26
C SER A 125 47.25 7.07 27.24
N GLY A 126 46.84 6.40 26.17
CA GLY A 126 47.01 4.96 26.03
C GLY A 126 46.37 4.12 27.15
N GLY A 127 45.53 4.70 27.97
CA GLY A 127 44.94 4.11 29.18
C GLY A 127 45.62 4.52 30.49
N ASP A 128 46.68 5.30 30.43
CA ASP A 128 47.36 5.86 31.62
C ASP A 128 46.72 7.17 32.12
N ILE A 129 45.40 7.25 31.96
CA ILE A 129 44.60 8.38 32.42
C ILE A 129 43.73 7.95 33.61
N SER A 130 43.51 8.86 34.57
CA SER A 130 42.62 8.52 35.68
C SER A 130 41.17 8.34 35.17
N HIS A 131 40.44 7.41 35.78
CA HIS A 131 39.03 7.15 35.43
C HIS A 131 38.20 8.41 35.46
N ARG A 132 38.44 9.35 36.38
CA ARG A 132 37.72 10.62 36.48
C ARG A 132 38.01 11.55 35.31
N ALA A 133 39.28 11.60 34.86
CA ALA A 133 39.66 12.41 33.70
C ALA A 133 39.16 11.79 32.40
N ALA A 134 39.24 10.47 32.23
CA ALA A 134 38.71 9.75 31.09
C ALA A 134 37.20 9.96 30.95
N ARG A 135 36.44 9.93 32.05
CA ARG A 135 35.01 10.17 32.08
C ARG A 135 34.65 11.61 31.73
N ALA A 136 35.42 12.61 32.18
CA ALA A 136 35.19 14.00 31.81
C ALA A 136 35.34 14.21 30.31
N GLU A 137 36.43 13.64 29.71
CA GLU A 137 36.62 13.77 28.26
C GLU A 137 35.58 12.99 27.43
N LEU A 138 35.14 11.82 27.85
CA LEU A 138 34.04 11.10 27.23
C LEU A 138 32.74 11.84 27.35
N SER A 139 32.49 12.55 28.45
CA SER A 139 31.32 13.43 28.61
C SER A 139 31.34 14.59 27.61
N ASN A 140 32.53 15.21 27.41
CA ASN A 140 32.73 16.26 26.42
C ASN A 140 32.44 15.73 24.98
N ILE A 141 32.96 14.53 24.66
CA ILE A 141 32.70 13.88 23.37
C ILE A 141 31.22 13.56 23.19
N SER A 142 30.55 13.02 24.22
CA SER A 142 29.12 12.72 24.18
C SER A 142 28.29 13.98 23.98
N HIS A 143 28.63 15.10 24.64
CA HIS A 143 27.97 16.37 24.47
C HIS A 143 28.11 16.92 23.03
N ALA A 144 29.31 16.90 22.50
CA ALA A 144 29.57 17.36 21.14
C ALA A 144 28.88 16.49 20.07
N ILE A 145 28.85 15.15 20.26
CA ILE A 145 28.08 14.26 19.40
C ILE A 145 26.58 14.57 19.48
N ASN A 146 26.04 14.85 20.67
CA ASN A 146 24.64 15.22 20.82
C ASN A 146 24.31 16.53 20.11
N THR A 147 25.21 17.51 20.18
CA THR A 147 25.05 18.79 19.46
C THR A 147 25.06 18.56 17.95
N ALA A 148 25.98 17.72 17.45
CA ALA A 148 26.03 17.32 16.04
C ALA A 148 24.74 16.58 15.60
N LEU A 149 24.22 15.67 16.41
CA LEU A 149 22.97 14.96 16.17
C LEU A 149 21.76 15.88 16.13
N GLN A 150 21.71 16.88 17.03
CA GLN A 150 20.62 17.86 17.01
C GLN A 150 20.67 18.75 15.76
N SER A 151 21.87 19.16 15.35
CA SER A 151 22.06 19.95 14.14
C SER A 151 21.62 19.18 12.89
N GLU A 152 22.06 17.94 12.70
CA GLU A 152 21.66 17.10 11.56
C GLU A 152 20.16 16.83 11.53
N ARG A 153 19.53 16.61 12.69
CA ARG A 153 18.06 16.46 12.79
C ARG A 153 17.32 17.74 12.42
N HIS A 154 17.85 18.89 12.83
CA HIS A 154 17.26 20.18 12.47
C HIS A 154 17.34 20.38 10.95
N ASP A 155 18.49 20.14 10.34
CA ASP A 155 18.70 20.25 8.90
C ASP A 155 17.81 19.27 8.11
N LEU A 156 17.68 18.03 8.61
CA LEU A 156 16.76 17.03 8.04
C LEU A 156 15.30 17.51 8.05
N SER A 157 14.87 18.12 9.17
CA SER A 157 13.53 18.69 9.28
C SER A 157 13.33 19.91 8.36
N ALA A 158 14.36 20.74 8.23
CA ALA A 158 14.33 21.88 7.32
C ALA A 158 14.25 21.44 5.85
N TYR A 159 15.03 20.44 5.45
CA TYR A 159 14.95 19.86 4.10
C TYR A 159 13.59 19.23 3.83
N ARG A 160 13.04 18.50 4.79
CA ARG A 160 11.70 17.92 4.66
C ARG A 160 10.64 19.00 4.44
N ASN A 161 10.66 20.05 5.27
CA ASN A 161 9.72 21.16 5.13
C ASN A 161 9.92 21.92 3.79
N GLU A 162 11.15 21.99 3.28
CA GLU A 162 11.42 22.58 1.97
C GLU A 162 10.86 21.72 0.83
N ILE A 163 10.98 20.40 0.90
CA ILE A 163 10.37 19.48 -0.06
C ILE A 163 8.85 19.64 -0.04
N ASP A 164 8.22 19.56 1.14
CA ASP A 164 6.77 19.69 1.29
C ASP A 164 6.28 21.03 0.72
N ARG A 165 6.97 22.12 1.03
CA ARG A 165 6.64 23.44 0.49
C ARG A 165 6.81 23.54 -1.03
N LYS A 166 7.86 22.92 -1.61
CA LYS A 166 8.07 22.93 -3.07
C LYS A 166 7.02 22.07 -3.77
N VAL A 167 6.65 20.92 -3.20
CA VAL A 167 5.60 20.05 -3.73
C VAL A 167 4.25 20.76 -3.69
N GLU A 168 3.90 21.37 -2.55
CA GLU A 168 2.64 22.09 -2.38
C GLU A 168 2.56 23.31 -3.31
N THR A 169 3.65 24.12 -3.36
CA THR A 169 3.72 25.27 -4.27
C THR A 169 3.63 24.84 -5.72
N GLY A 170 4.32 23.74 -6.09
CA GLY A 170 4.24 23.15 -7.43
C GLY A 170 2.84 22.71 -7.80
N TYR A 171 2.13 22.08 -6.87
CA TYR A 171 0.73 21.65 -7.07
C TYR A 171 -0.21 22.85 -7.32
N TRP A 172 -0.14 23.88 -6.47
CA TRP A 172 -0.97 25.09 -6.65
C TRP A 172 -0.63 25.85 -7.92
N MET A 173 0.65 25.99 -8.26
CA MET A 173 1.06 26.60 -9.52
C MET A 173 0.55 25.81 -10.73
N THR A 174 0.57 24.48 -10.66
CA THR A 174 0.05 23.61 -11.71
C THR A 174 -1.45 23.81 -11.93
N LEU A 175 -2.22 23.86 -10.84
CA LEU A 175 -3.67 24.10 -10.89
C LEU A 175 -4.01 25.50 -11.45
N ILE A 176 -3.30 26.53 -11.03
CA ILE A 176 -3.51 27.91 -11.51
C ILE A 176 -3.17 28.03 -12.99
N ALA A 177 -2.04 27.45 -13.44
CA ALA A 177 -1.65 27.49 -14.82
C ALA A 177 -2.64 26.73 -15.72
N LEU A 178 -3.09 25.55 -15.30
CA LEU A 178 -4.07 24.74 -16.04
C LEU A 178 -5.42 25.48 -16.18
N SER A 179 -5.90 26.08 -15.10
CA SER A 179 -7.15 26.87 -15.12
C SER A 179 -7.00 28.12 -16.01
N THR A 180 -5.86 28.79 -15.95
CA THR A 180 -5.58 29.97 -16.80
C THR A 180 -5.56 29.60 -18.28
N ILE A 181 -4.89 28.49 -18.64
CA ILE A 181 -4.85 27.99 -20.01
C ILE A 181 -6.28 27.63 -20.49
N LEU A 182 -7.09 26.99 -19.64
CA LEU A 182 -8.46 26.61 -19.96
C LEU A 182 -9.34 27.85 -20.20
N VAL A 183 -9.27 28.86 -19.32
CA VAL A 183 -10.02 30.10 -19.49
C VAL A 183 -9.61 30.85 -20.76
N ALA A 184 -8.31 30.92 -21.05
CA ALA A 184 -7.79 31.53 -22.26
C ALA A 184 -8.25 30.78 -23.52
N LEU A 185 -8.27 29.43 -23.47
CA LEU A 185 -8.75 28.61 -24.58
C LEU A 185 -10.24 28.84 -24.85
N VAL A 186 -11.06 28.84 -23.81
CA VAL A 186 -12.51 29.12 -23.95
C VAL A 186 -12.74 30.54 -24.50
N GLY A 187 -12.02 31.52 -23.96
CA GLY A 187 -12.07 32.90 -24.45
C GLY A 187 -11.69 33.02 -25.93
N TYR A 188 -10.62 32.33 -26.33
CA TYR A 188 -10.16 32.29 -27.73
C TYR A 188 -11.19 31.64 -28.67
N VAL A 189 -11.79 30.49 -28.26
CA VAL A 189 -12.82 29.80 -29.04
C VAL A 189 -14.08 30.67 -29.20
N VAL A 190 -14.50 31.34 -28.13
CA VAL A 190 -15.66 32.25 -28.17
C VAL A 190 -15.39 33.46 -29.06
N PHE A 191 -14.20 34.07 -28.96
CA PHE A 191 -13.81 35.22 -29.78
C PHE A 191 -13.72 34.85 -31.26
N THR A 192 -13.06 33.74 -31.60
CA THR A 192 -12.93 33.30 -32.99
C THR A 192 -14.30 32.93 -33.58
N SER A 193 -15.15 32.20 -32.82
CA SER A 193 -16.49 31.81 -33.24
C SER A 193 -17.38 33.04 -33.49
N ARG A 194 -17.32 34.07 -32.63
CA ARG A 194 -18.04 35.32 -32.82
C ARG A 194 -17.55 36.07 -34.03
N SER A 195 -16.25 36.18 -34.22
CA SER A 195 -15.62 36.85 -35.35
C SER A 195 -15.98 36.19 -36.68
N ILE A 196 -15.95 34.87 -36.75
CA ILE A 196 -16.31 34.08 -37.93
C ILE A 196 -17.81 34.24 -38.26
N ARG A 197 -18.68 34.06 -37.25
CA ARG A 197 -20.13 34.21 -37.45
C ARG A 197 -20.55 35.60 -37.94
N ALA A 198 -19.95 36.65 -37.41
CA ALA A 198 -20.22 38.02 -37.85
C ALA A 198 -19.77 38.28 -39.29
N ALA A 199 -18.65 37.67 -39.73
CA ALA A 199 -18.16 37.78 -41.08
C ALA A 199 -19.03 37.02 -42.11
N PHE A 200 -19.44 35.78 -41.75
CA PHE A 200 -20.34 34.98 -42.59
C PHE A 200 -21.76 35.60 -42.72
N ARG A 201 -22.29 36.17 -41.63
CA ARG A 201 -23.58 36.86 -41.65
C ARG A 201 -23.58 38.04 -42.63
N ARG A 202 -22.47 38.80 -42.71
CA ARG A 202 -22.30 39.89 -43.70
C ARG A 202 -22.25 39.36 -45.15
N ALA A 203 -21.51 38.30 -45.39
CA ALA A 203 -21.42 37.67 -46.71
C ALA A 203 -22.77 37.10 -47.16
N SER A 204 -23.53 36.46 -46.22
CA SER A 204 -24.87 35.96 -46.50
C SER A 204 -25.87 37.07 -46.84
N ASN A 205 -25.88 38.19 -46.08
CA ASN A 205 -26.75 39.32 -46.34
C ASN A 205 -26.42 39.99 -47.69
N THR A 206 -25.15 40.06 -48.08
CA THR A 206 -24.71 40.57 -49.39
C THR A 206 -25.16 39.63 -50.49
N ALA A 207 -25.06 38.32 -50.34
CA ALA A 207 -25.54 37.31 -51.28
C ALA A 207 -27.07 37.37 -51.48
N THR A 208 -27.82 37.54 -50.39
CA THR A 208 -29.32 37.66 -50.46
C THR A 208 -29.72 38.94 -51.19
N ARG A 209 -28.99 40.05 -50.96
CA ARG A 209 -29.23 41.32 -51.66
C ARG A 209 -28.97 41.22 -53.19
N LEU A 210 -27.87 40.56 -53.55
CA LEU A 210 -27.54 40.32 -54.95
C LEU A 210 -28.54 39.36 -55.62
N ALA A 211 -29.04 38.34 -54.89
CA ALA A 211 -30.04 37.39 -55.35
C ALA A 211 -31.43 38.05 -55.57
N SER A 212 -31.72 39.15 -54.85
CA SER A 212 -33.01 39.90 -55.04
C SER A 212 -32.96 40.94 -56.17
N GLY A 213 -31.87 40.98 -56.94
CA GLY A 213 -31.77 41.87 -58.13
C GLY A 213 -31.33 43.30 -57.83
N ALA A 214 -30.85 43.60 -56.63
CA ALA A 214 -30.35 44.94 -56.28
C ALA A 214 -28.85 45.08 -56.57
N TRP A 215 -28.52 45.33 -57.85
CA TRP A 215 -27.11 45.36 -58.35
C TRP A 215 -26.40 46.72 -58.21
N SER A 216 -27.08 47.79 -57.82
CA SER A 216 -26.57 49.15 -57.86
C SER A 216 -25.64 49.61 -56.76
N GLU A 217 -25.46 48.83 -55.70
CA GLU A 217 -24.57 49.20 -54.61
C GLU A 217 -23.29 48.30 -54.57
N PRO A 218 -22.08 48.86 -54.48
CA PRO A 218 -20.86 48.07 -54.53
C PRO A 218 -20.67 47.16 -53.27
N VAL A 219 -20.16 45.95 -53.49
CA VAL A 219 -19.89 44.98 -52.44
C VAL A 219 -18.69 45.43 -51.62
N SER A 220 -18.89 45.65 -50.29
CA SER A 220 -17.82 46.01 -49.35
C SER A 220 -17.01 44.77 -48.95
N ILE A 221 -15.70 44.71 -49.34
CA ILE A 221 -14.83 43.56 -49.15
C ILE A 221 -14.08 43.67 -47.79
N GLN A 222 -14.71 43.30 -46.65
CA GLN A 222 -14.13 43.34 -45.34
C GLN A 222 -14.30 42.00 -44.58
N GLY A 223 -13.22 41.48 -43.94
CA GLY A 223 -13.28 40.25 -43.14
C GLY A 223 -12.01 39.37 -43.27
N PRO A 224 -12.03 38.14 -42.73
CA PRO A 224 -11.00 37.15 -42.98
C PRO A 224 -10.79 36.87 -44.46
N ARG A 225 -9.62 36.30 -44.83
CA ARG A 225 -9.24 36.08 -46.22
C ARG A 225 -10.27 35.29 -47.02
N GLU A 226 -10.79 34.21 -46.36
CA GLU A 226 -11.79 33.34 -46.99
C GLU A 226 -13.12 34.05 -47.22
N VAL A 227 -13.54 34.94 -46.30
CA VAL A 227 -14.77 35.74 -46.44
C VAL A 227 -14.53 36.89 -47.47
N LYS A 228 -13.29 37.46 -47.51
CA LYS A 228 -12.91 38.42 -48.56
C LYS A 228 -12.94 37.77 -49.94
N GLU A 229 -12.53 36.51 -50.08
CA GLU A 229 -12.58 35.76 -51.32
C GLU A 229 -14.04 35.55 -51.77
N VAL A 230 -14.94 35.15 -50.84
CA VAL A 230 -16.34 35.02 -51.11
C VAL A 230 -16.97 36.38 -51.50
N LEU A 231 -16.65 37.46 -50.76
CA LEU A 231 -17.13 38.81 -51.09
C LEU A 231 -16.56 39.36 -52.42
N ARG A 232 -15.32 39.01 -52.78
CA ARG A 232 -14.75 39.28 -54.10
C ARG A 232 -15.49 38.50 -55.18
N SER A 233 -15.73 37.19 -54.92
CA SER A 233 -16.51 36.39 -55.86
C SER A 233 -17.91 36.93 -56.06
N LEU A 234 -18.56 37.46 -55.00
CA LEU A 234 -19.84 38.14 -55.06
C LEU A 234 -19.74 39.47 -55.82
N SER A 235 -18.68 40.24 -55.67
CA SER A 235 -18.33 41.45 -56.41
C SER A 235 -18.09 41.14 -57.90
N ASP A 236 -17.33 40.04 -58.16
CA ASP A 236 -17.12 39.55 -59.54
C ASP A 236 -18.40 39.03 -60.18
N ILE A 237 -19.29 38.40 -59.37
CA ILE A 237 -20.63 38.02 -59.86
C ILE A 237 -21.43 39.28 -60.19
N GLN A 238 -21.38 40.33 -59.37
CA GLN A 238 -22.02 41.61 -59.64
C GLN A 238 -21.51 42.19 -60.98
N GLN A 239 -20.19 42.30 -61.14
CA GLN A 239 -19.61 42.77 -62.41
C GLN A 239 -19.90 41.86 -63.60
N ARG A 240 -19.96 40.51 -63.37
CA ARG A 240 -20.30 39.55 -64.41
C ARG A 240 -21.78 39.58 -64.79
N CYS A 241 -22.66 39.85 -63.86
CA CYS A 241 -24.09 40.03 -64.18
C CYS A 241 -24.32 41.32 -64.95
N GLU A 242 -23.59 42.40 -64.68
CA GLU A 242 -23.59 43.63 -65.54
C GLU A 242 -23.01 43.34 -66.93
N ALA A 243 -21.89 42.55 -66.99
CA ALA A 243 -21.27 42.14 -68.28
C ALA A 243 -22.11 41.06 -69.02
N MET A 244 -22.89 40.24 -68.29
CA MET A 244 -23.70 39.14 -68.88
C MET A 244 -24.90 39.65 -69.65
N THR A 245 -25.33 40.87 -69.41
CA THR A 245 -26.34 41.55 -70.29
C THR A 245 -25.69 41.90 -71.62
N GLU A 246 -24.40 42.10 -71.73
CA GLU A 246 -23.64 42.34 -72.93
C GLU A 246 -23.11 41.05 -73.61
N ALA A 247 -22.97 39.94 -72.88
CA ALA A 247 -22.31 38.72 -73.33
C ALA A 247 -23.24 37.57 -73.78
N MET A 248 -24.51 37.82 -73.94
CA MET A 248 -25.43 36.80 -74.45
C MET A 248 -25.23 36.46 -75.94
N SER A 249 -24.25 37.12 -76.57
CA SER A 249 -23.87 36.90 -77.97
C SER A 249 -22.74 35.88 -78.20
N ASN A 250 -21.97 35.51 -77.16
CA ASN A 250 -20.78 34.63 -77.27
C ASN A 250 -20.92 33.25 -76.61
N LYS A 251 -22.12 32.76 -76.58
CA LYS A 251 -22.56 31.61 -75.76
C LYS A 251 -22.24 30.22 -76.31
N THR A 252 -21.74 30.07 -77.54
CA THR A 252 -21.56 28.73 -78.13
C THR A 252 -20.17 28.12 -77.97
N ASP A 253 -19.09 28.92 -77.83
CA ASP A 253 -17.74 28.37 -77.68
C ASP A 253 -17.29 28.09 -76.23
N ASN A 254 -18.02 28.68 -75.32
CA ASN A 254 -17.67 28.53 -73.88
C ASN A 254 -18.24 27.28 -73.16
N LEU A 255 -19.20 26.59 -73.80
CA LEU A 255 -19.85 25.44 -73.22
C LEU A 255 -18.97 24.17 -73.29
N ALA A 256 -18.16 24.05 -74.38
CA ALA A 256 -17.23 22.94 -74.57
C ALA A 256 -16.10 22.97 -73.54
N ASN A 257 -15.46 24.16 -73.35
CA ASN A 257 -14.36 24.33 -72.39
C ASN A 257 -14.84 24.25 -70.92
N GLN A 258 -16.08 24.60 -70.61
CA GLN A 258 -16.66 24.44 -69.28
C GLN A 258 -16.98 23.00 -68.89
N LEU A 259 -17.30 22.17 -69.89
CA LEU A 259 -17.55 20.75 -69.69
C LEU A 259 -16.25 20.02 -69.35
N GLU A 260 -15.19 20.32 -70.09
CA GLU A 260 -13.87 19.74 -69.89
C GLU A 260 -13.29 20.17 -68.53
N ALA A 261 -13.34 21.46 -68.15
CA ALA A 261 -12.90 21.96 -66.87
C ALA A 261 -13.73 21.41 -65.67
N LYS A 262 -15.05 21.15 -65.90
CA LYS A 262 -15.89 20.48 -64.87
C LYS A 262 -15.55 18.99 -64.69
N GLN A 263 -15.20 18.32 -65.83
CA GLN A 263 -14.75 16.93 -65.77
C GLN A 263 -13.43 16.79 -65.01
N ASP A 264 -12.45 17.68 -65.33
CA ASP A 264 -11.17 17.70 -64.60
C ASP A 264 -11.32 18.07 -63.13
N GLN A 265 -12.22 19.01 -62.83
CA GLN A 265 -12.50 19.41 -61.43
C GLN A 265 -13.20 18.28 -60.63
N MET A 266 -14.07 17.52 -61.31
CA MET A 266 -14.72 16.39 -60.71
C MET A 266 -13.78 15.20 -60.54
N ALA A 267 -12.92 14.93 -61.53
CA ALA A 267 -11.86 13.91 -61.42
C ALA A 267 -10.85 14.23 -60.31
N ALA A 268 -10.41 15.49 -60.20
CA ALA A 268 -9.56 15.93 -59.14
C ALA A 268 -10.21 15.85 -57.75
N ALA A 269 -11.55 16.17 -57.65
CA ALA A 269 -12.27 16.02 -56.39
C ALA A 269 -12.43 14.57 -55.97
N LEU A 270 -12.67 13.65 -56.89
CA LEU A 270 -12.75 12.22 -56.61
C LEU A 270 -11.40 11.60 -56.22
N ASN A 271 -10.31 12.02 -56.87
CA ASN A 271 -8.98 11.49 -56.59
C ASN A 271 -8.36 12.05 -55.29
N ASN A 272 -8.83 13.20 -54.81
CA ASN A 272 -8.45 13.74 -53.48
C ASN A 272 -9.19 13.11 -52.28
N MET A 273 -10.13 12.21 -52.55
CA MET A 273 -10.82 11.46 -51.48
C MET A 273 -9.90 10.35 -50.96
N THR A 274 -9.85 10.18 -49.64
CA THR A 274 -9.07 9.13 -48.98
C THR A 274 -9.75 7.74 -49.03
N GLN A 275 -11.03 7.70 -49.39
CA GLN A 275 -11.81 6.47 -49.52
C GLN A 275 -11.83 6.03 -50.99
N ALA A 276 -11.74 4.71 -51.20
CA ALA A 276 -12.00 4.17 -52.53
C ALA A 276 -13.48 4.35 -52.88
N LEU A 277 -13.74 4.83 -54.09
CA LEU A 277 -15.10 5.13 -54.58
C LEU A 277 -15.30 4.54 -55.96
N CYS A 278 -16.45 3.88 -56.14
CA CYS A 278 -16.93 3.53 -57.46
C CYS A 278 -18.44 3.79 -57.60
N MET A 279 -18.87 4.04 -58.83
CA MET A 279 -20.28 4.22 -59.20
C MET A 279 -20.62 3.20 -60.29
N LEU A 280 -21.71 2.47 -60.05
CA LEU A 280 -22.26 1.49 -61.00
C LEU A 280 -23.55 2.03 -61.63
N ASP A 281 -23.80 1.64 -62.84
CA ASP A 281 -25.07 1.88 -63.55
C ASP A 281 -26.18 0.89 -63.10
N GLY A 282 -27.36 1.00 -63.74
CA GLY A 282 -28.50 0.10 -63.46
C GLY A 282 -28.25 -1.36 -63.84
N ASP A 283 -27.29 -1.61 -64.75
CA ASP A 283 -26.87 -2.93 -65.23
C ASP A 283 -25.63 -3.47 -64.50
N LYS A 284 -25.28 -2.80 -63.37
CA LYS A 284 -24.09 -3.12 -62.47
C LYS A 284 -22.75 -3.01 -63.22
N LYS A 285 -22.61 -2.09 -64.19
CA LYS A 285 -21.38 -1.77 -64.84
C LYS A 285 -20.73 -0.51 -64.26
N LEU A 286 -19.39 -0.50 -64.22
CA LEU A 286 -18.59 0.61 -63.64
C LEU A 286 -18.73 1.86 -64.54
N LEU A 287 -19.12 2.97 -63.91
CA LEU A 287 -19.25 4.27 -64.58
C LEU A 287 -18.12 5.23 -64.21
N VAL A 288 -17.82 5.35 -62.92
CA VAL A 288 -16.84 6.30 -62.37
C VAL A 288 -16.16 5.63 -61.19
N TRP A 289 -14.87 5.91 -61.02
CA TRP A 289 -14.10 5.51 -59.85
C TRP A 289 -12.95 6.49 -59.65
N ASN A 290 -12.30 6.44 -58.45
CA ASN A 290 -11.13 7.24 -58.13
C ASN A 290 -9.82 6.41 -58.09
N GLU A 291 -8.69 7.04 -57.96
CA GLU A 291 -7.37 6.38 -57.90
C GLU A 291 -7.25 5.41 -56.71
N VAL A 292 -7.86 5.77 -55.58
CA VAL A 292 -7.85 4.89 -54.39
C VAL A 292 -8.58 3.58 -54.66
N PHE A 293 -9.66 3.62 -55.46
CA PHE A 293 -10.35 2.40 -55.88
C PHE A 293 -9.43 1.52 -56.78
N THR A 294 -8.67 2.13 -57.69
CA THR A 294 -7.71 1.42 -58.54
C THR A 294 -6.62 0.75 -57.72
N TYR A 295 -6.19 1.35 -56.60
CA TYR A 295 -5.20 0.76 -55.69
C TYR A 295 -5.67 -0.59 -55.09
N TYR A 296 -6.93 -0.66 -54.66
CA TYR A 296 -7.47 -1.86 -54.00
C TYR A 296 -8.00 -2.92 -55.00
N PHE A 297 -8.58 -2.47 -56.11
CA PHE A 297 -9.32 -3.34 -57.01
C PHE A 297 -8.67 -3.51 -58.42
N GLY A 298 -7.61 -2.78 -58.68
CA GLY A 298 -6.92 -2.79 -59.98
C GLY A 298 -7.48 -1.84 -61.01
N GLU A 299 -6.83 -1.76 -62.19
CA GLU A 299 -7.27 -0.92 -63.32
C GLU A 299 -8.46 -1.54 -64.03
N HIS A 300 -9.48 -0.74 -64.31
CA HIS A 300 -10.69 -1.14 -64.99
C HIS A 300 -11.12 -0.07 -66.04
N GLU A 301 -11.87 -0.53 -67.04
CA GLU A 301 -12.45 0.32 -68.06
C GLU A 301 -13.92 0.67 -67.75
N VAL A 302 -14.42 1.81 -68.18
CA VAL A 302 -15.83 2.16 -68.12
C VAL A 302 -16.68 1.05 -68.76
N GLY A 303 -17.72 0.61 -68.07
CA GLY A 303 -18.59 -0.48 -68.53
C GLY A 303 -18.14 -1.88 -68.05
N THR A 304 -17.04 -2.02 -67.28
CA THR A 304 -16.64 -3.27 -66.65
C THR A 304 -17.70 -3.76 -65.67
N PRO A 305 -18.21 -5.01 -65.80
CA PRO A 305 -19.19 -5.56 -64.89
C PRO A 305 -18.63 -5.70 -63.47
N ALA A 306 -19.44 -5.36 -62.45
CA ALA A 306 -19.04 -5.33 -61.05
C ALA A 306 -18.52 -6.65 -60.50
N ASN A 307 -18.97 -7.81 -61.04
CA ASN A 307 -18.49 -9.15 -60.63
C ASN A 307 -17.04 -9.46 -61.02
N LYS A 308 -16.39 -8.65 -61.83
CA LYS A 308 -14.96 -8.78 -62.15
C LYS A 308 -14.06 -8.23 -61.05
N PHE A 309 -14.52 -7.29 -60.23
CA PHE A 309 -13.73 -6.65 -59.19
C PHE A 309 -14.42 -6.71 -57.81
N LEU A 310 -15.73 -6.91 -57.73
CA LEU A 310 -16.45 -7.15 -56.47
C LEU A 310 -16.81 -8.63 -56.37
N LYS A 311 -16.06 -9.37 -55.56
CA LYS A 311 -16.27 -10.81 -55.35
C LYS A 311 -17.54 -11.11 -54.57
N ASP A 312 -17.92 -10.27 -53.62
CA ASP A 312 -19.16 -10.40 -52.84
C ASP A 312 -20.36 -9.86 -53.66
N PRO A 313 -21.27 -10.70 -54.07
CA PRO A 313 -22.45 -10.28 -54.86
C PRO A 313 -23.34 -9.28 -54.09
N ARG A 314 -23.26 -9.27 -52.75
CA ARG A 314 -24.04 -8.37 -51.91
C ARG A 314 -23.64 -6.92 -52.16
N LEU A 315 -22.37 -6.65 -52.47
CA LEU A 315 -21.83 -5.31 -52.72
C LEU A 315 -22.44 -4.64 -53.96
N SER A 316 -22.79 -5.40 -55.00
CA SER A 316 -23.40 -4.91 -56.21
C SER A 316 -24.91 -5.09 -56.23
N ALA A 317 -25.57 -5.53 -55.16
CA ALA A 317 -27.00 -5.67 -55.07
C ALA A 317 -27.69 -4.32 -55.14
N PRO A 318 -28.77 -4.14 -55.94
CA PRO A 318 -29.46 -2.84 -56.09
C PRO A 318 -30.10 -2.36 -54.79
N LEU A 319 -30.06 -1.07 -54.57
CA LEU A 319 -30.74 -0.41 -53.45
C LEU A 319 -31.78 0.60 -53.97
N PRO A 320 -32.88 0.82 -53.25
CA PRO A 320 -33.82 1.89 -53.51
C PRO A 320 -33.13 3.26 -53.53
N ARG A 321 -33.67 4.22 -54.26
CA ARG A 321 -33.10 5.56 -54.35
C ARG A 321 -32.96 6.20 -52.99
N ASN A 322 -31.79 6.76 -52.70
CA ASN A 322 -31.41 7.39 -51.42
C ASN A 322 -31.33 6.43 -50.20
N GLU A 323 -31.57 5.16 -50.34
CA GLU A 323 -31.30 4.18 -49.30
C GLU A 323 -29.80 3.94 -49.18
N THR A 324 -29.32 3.83 -47.95
CA THR A 324 -27.89 3.57 -47.63
C THR A 324 -27.78 2.27 -46.84
N SER A 325 -26.82 1.44 -47.25
CA SER A 325 -26.47 0.20 -46.54
C SER A 325 -24.98 0.24 -46.20
N VAL A 326 -24.64 -0.18 -44.98
CA VAL A 326 -23.27 -0.28 -44.51
C VAL A 326 -22.99 -1.73 -44.20
N MET A 327 -21.84 -2.25 -44.60
CA MET A 327 -21.38 -3.63 -44.32
C MET A 327 -19.86 -3.66 -44.32
N ASN A 328 -19.31 -4.62 -43.60
CA ASN A 328 -17.88 -4.88 -43.58
C ASN A 328 -17.58 -6.06 -44.51
N THR A 329 -16.46 -5.98 -45.21
CA THR A 329 -15.91 -7.06 -46.06
C THR A 329 -14.40 -7.08 -45.91
N GLU A 330 -13.81 -8.25 -46.17
CA GLU A 330 -12.34 -8.44 -46.11
C GLU A 330 -11.82 -8.48 -47.55
N THR A 331 -10.69 -7.81 -47.81
CA THR A 331 -9.99 -7.88 -49.10
C THR A 331 -9.12 -9.15 -49.15
N GLU A 332 -8.66 -9.52 -50.36
CA GLU A 332 -7.73 -10.63 -50.56
C GLU A 332 -6.38 -10.45 -49.84
N ARG A 333 -6.04 -9.23 -49.39
CA ARG A 333 -4.84 -8.88 -48.65
C ARG A 333 -5.06 -8.91 -47.14
N GLY A 334 -6.27 -9.27 -46.67
CA GLY A 334 -6.63 -9.32 -45.26
C GLY A 334 -6.96 -7.99 -44.64
N GLU A 335 -7.22 -6.96 -45.49
CA GLU A 335 -7.66 -5.65 -44.98
C GLU A 335 -9.17 -5.64 -44.78
N VAL A 336 -9.65 -5.07 -43.67
CA VAL A 336 -11.07 -4.98 -43.37
C VAL A 336 -11.61 -3.63 -43.90
N MET A 337 -12.55 -3.71 -44.84
CA MET A 337 -13.18 -2.55 -45.47
C MET A 337 -14.58 -2.31 -44.95
N GLU A 338 -14.87 -1.12 -44.48
CA GLU A 338 -16.24 -0.65 -44.29
C GLU A 338 -16.78 -0.18 -45.64
N VAL A 339 -17.84 -0.83 -46.14
CA VAL A 339 -18.44 -0.53 -47.43
C VAL A 339 -19.78 0.16 -47.22
N LYS A 340 -19.85 1.42 -47.67
CA LYS A 340 -21.13 2.18 -47.69
C LYS A 340 -21.65 2.18 -49.10
N ARG A 341 -22.89 1.73 -49.26
CA ARG A 341 -23.56 1.69 -50.55
C ARG A 341 -24.78 2.60 -50.51
N ARG A 342 -24.99 3.42 -51.57
CA ARG A 342 -26.13 4.30 -51.70
C ARG A 342 -26.80 4.16 -53.08
N GLY A 343 -28.11 3.93 -53.09
CA GLY A 343 -28.87 3.86 -54.30
C GLY A 343 -29.03 5.25 -54.95
N LEU A 344 -28.79 5.31 -56.26
CA LEU A 344 -28.89 6.51 -57.12
C LEU A 344 -30.14 6.47 -58.00
N ALA A 345 -30.44 7.58 -58.71
CA ALA A 345 -31.47 7.62 -59.74
C ALA A 345 -31.09 6.70 -60.90
N GLY A 346 -32.10 6.09 -61.55
CA GLY A 346 -31.85 5.17 -62.66
C GLY A 346 -31.34 3.79 -62.27
N ARG A 347 -31.56 3.34 -61.04
CA ARG A 347 -31.03 2.08 -60.46
C ARG A 347 -29.51 2.03 -60.33
N GLY A 348 -28.80 3.13 -60.43
CA GLY A 348 -27.38 3.21 -60.22
C GLY A 348 -27.00 3.02 -58.71
N LEU A 349 -25.73 2.69 -58.40
CA LEU A 349 -25.24 2.45 -57.07
C LEU A 349 -23.92 3.19 -56.87
N LEU A 350 -23.82 3.98 -55.82
CA LEU A 350 -22.59 4.58 -55.35
C LEU A 350 -22.03 3.70 -54.21
N ILE A 351 -20.77 3.29 -54.28
CA ILE A 351 -20.10 2.46 -53.28
C ILE A 351 -18.83 3.17 -52.86
N THR A 352 -18.63 3.33 -51.56
CA THR A 352 -17.38 3.78 -50.98
C THR A 352 -16.81 2.71 -50.08
N PHE A 353 -15.47 2.57 -50.07
CA PHE A 353 -14.74 1.62 -49.26
C PHE A 353 -13.74 2.40 -48.42
N GLU A 354 -13.79 2.17 -47.12
CA GLU A 354 -12.89 2.76 -46.13
C GLU A 354 -12.13 1.65 -45.41
N ASP A 355 -10.80 1.68 -45.47
CA ASP A 355 -9.97 0.75 -44.74
C ASP A 355 -10.06 1.05 -43.23
N ILE A 356 -10.62 0.12 -42.49
CA ILE A 356 -10.80 0.21 -41.04
C ILE A 356 -9.94 -0.81 -40.27
N THR A 357 -8.97 -1.43 -40.94
CA THR A 357 -8.14 -2.50 -40.39
C THR A 357 -7.43 -2.07 -39.12
N GLU A 358 -6.76 -0.92 -39.17
CA GLU A 358 -6.04 -0.37 -37.99
C GLU A 358 -7.01 0.03 -36.89
N ARG A 359 -8.13 0.67 -37.26
CA ARG A 359 -9.18 1.07 -36.29
C ARG A 359 -9.80 -0.13 -35.61
N GLN A 360 -10.02 -1.22 -36.34
CA GLN A 360 -10.55 -2.45 -35.78
C GLN A 360 -9.53 -3.14 -34.85
N ARG A 361 -8.26 -3.23 -35.27
CA ARG A 361 -7.19 -3.76 -34.41
C ARG A 361 -7.04 -2.96 -33.10
N ILE A 362 -7.06 -1.64 -33.20
CA ILE A 362 -7.01 -0.77 -32.02
C ILE A 362 -8.24 -1.02 -31.13
N SER A 363 -9.44 -1.15 -31.73
CA SER A 363 -10.66 -1.45 -31.00
C SER A 363 -10.60 -2.78 -30.27
N GLU A 364 -10.14 -3.83 -30.96
CA GLU A 364 -9.94 -5.16 -30.39
C GLU A 364 -8.88 -5.14 -29.27
N GLN A 365 -7.78 -4.41 -29.45
CA GLN A 365 -6.77 -4.21 -28.42
C GLN A 365 -7.32 -3.45 -27.21
N LEU A 366 -8.10 -2.39 -27.43
CA LEU A 366 -8.76 -1.64 -26.37
C LEU A 366 -9.78 -2.50 -25.60
N GLU A 367 -10.56 -3.31 -26.31
CA GLU A 367 -11.49 -4.27 -25.71
C GLU A 367 -10.75 -5.31 -24.88
N HIS A 368 -9.62 -5.83 -25.41
CA HIS A 368 -8.76 -6.77 -24.70
C HIS A 368 -8.18 -6.15 -23.43
N LEU A 369 -7.56 -4.97 -23.52
CA LEU A 369 -7.01 -4.24 -22.36
C LEU A 369 -8.08 -3.85 -21.34
N ALA A 370 -9.29 -3.54 -21.81
CA ALA A 370 -10.41 -3.24 -20.92
C ALA A 370 -10.95 -4.46 -20.17
N ALA A 371 -10.64 -5.67 -20.65
CA ALA A 371 -11.14 -6.94 -20.12
C ALA A 371 -10.06 -7.80 -19.45
N HIS A 372 -8.77 -7.55 -19.72
CA HIS A 372 -7.66 -8.36 -19.23
C HIS A 372 -6.66 -7.54 -18.39
N ASP A 373 -5.91 -8.21 -17.54
CA ASP A 373 -4.80 -7.65 -16.77
C ASP A 373 -3.54 -7.60 -17.64
N ALA A 374 -2.89 -6.43 -17.71
CA ALA A 374 -1.77 -6.19 -18.60
C ALA A 374 -0.50 -7.00 -18.26
N LEU A 375 -0.35 -7.48 -17.02
CA LEU A 375 0.81 -8.25 -16.59
C LEU A 375 0.65 -9.74 -16.83
N THR A 376 -0.53 -10.28 -16.51
CA THR A 376 -0.78 -11.74 -16.50
C THR A 376 -1.59 -12.21 -17.71
N ASP A 377 -2.12 -11.30 -18.49
CA ASP A 377 -3.07 -11.54 -19.61
C ASP A 377 -4.36 -12.29 -19.19
N LEU A 378 -4.58 -12.45 -17.90
CA LEU A 378 -5.80 -13.05 -17.38
C LEU A 378 -6.96 -12.03 -17.43
N PRO A 379 -8.22 -12.48 -17.42
CA PRO A 379 -9.37 -11.63 -17.18
C PRO A 379 -9.14 -10.72 -15.96
N ASN A 380 -9.45 -9.42 -16.12
CA ASN A 380 -9.36 -8.47 -15.02
C ASN A 380 -10.60 -8.52 -14.11
N ARG A 381 -10.59 -7.75 -13.03
CA ARG A 381 -11.70 -7.67 -12.04
C ARG A 381 -13.05 -7.40 -12.70
N ARG A 382 -13.10 -6.52 -13.71
CA ARG A 382 -14.34 -6.18 -14.41
C ARG A 382 -14.90 -7.39 -15.16
N ARG A 383 -14.07 -8.02 -16.00
CA ARG A 383 -14.49 -9.20 -16.76
C ARG A 383 -14.86 -10.36 -15.83
N PHE A 384 -14.17 -10.51 -14.73
CA PHE A 384 -14.52 -11.52 -13.74
C PHE A 384 -15.92 -11.31 -13.15
N GLY A 385 -16.28 -10.05 -12.82
CA GLY A 385 -17.65 -9.71 -12.42
C GLY A 385 -18.68 -10.04 -13.48
N ASP A 386 -18.41 -9.68 -14.75
CA ASP A 386 -19.30 -9.99 -15.88
C ASP A 386 -19.52 -11.50 -16.06
N GLU A 387 -18.46 -12.32 -15.88
CA GLU A 387 -18.53 -13.80 -15.95
C GLU A 387 -19.35 -14.37 -14.79
N ILE A 388 -19.20 -13.84 -13.58
CA ILE A 388 -20.02 -14.22 -12.42
C ILE A 388 -21.49 -13.93 -12.71
N GLU A 389 -21.84 -12.74 -13.16
CA GLU A 389 -23.21 -12.35 -13.51
C GLU A 389 -23.79 -13.23 -14.65
N ALA A 390 -22.96 -13.52 -15.64
CA ALA A 390 -23.37 -14.41 -16.75
C ALA A 390 -23.69 -15.84 -16.26
N ILE A 391 -22.96 -16.34 -15.26
CA ILE A 391 -23.22 -17.66 -14.65
C ILE A 391 -24.44 -17.60 -13.74
N LEU A 392 -24.59 -16.56 -12.95
CA LEU A 392 -25.77 -16.36 -12.10
C LEU A 392 -27.09 -16.32 -12.92
N SER A 393 -27.03 -15.77 -14.14
CA SER A 393 -28.16 -15.74 -15.05
C SER A 393 -28.52 -17.10 -15.68
N LYS A 394 -27.53 -18.00 -15.81
CA LYS A 394 -27.69 -19.35 -16.39
C LYS A 394 -28.14 -20.38 -15.34
N ARG A 395 -29.33 -20.37 -14.88
CA ARG A 395 -29.96 -21.09 -13.76
C ARG A 395 -29.70 -22.61 -13.58
N ARG A 396 -28.71 -23.23 -14.20
CA ARG A 396 -28.67 -24.69 -14.34
C ARG A 396 -27.56 -25.47 -13.60
N GLU A 397 -26.44 -24.87 -13.18
CA GLU A 397 -25.32 -25.61 -12.59
C GLU A 397 -24.86 -25.00 -11.28
N ASN A 398 -24.47 -25.84 -10.30
CA ASN A 398 -23.77 -25.38 -9.13
C ASN A 398 -22.41 -24.83 -9.54
N CYS A 399 -21.96 -23.76 -8.92
CA CYS A 399 -20.67 -23.16 -9.18
C CYS A 399 -20.03 -22.72 -7.85
N ALA A 400 -18.75 -22.42 -7.89
CA ALA A 400 -18.04 -21.90 -6.74
C ALA A 400 -17.13 -20.74 -7.19
N LEU A 401 -16.99 -19.81 -6.29
CA LEU A 401 -16.09 -18.68 -6.42
C LEU A 401 -14.97 -18.83 -5.39
N LEU A 402 -13.74 -18.65 -5.81
CA LEU A 402 -12.58 -18.62 -4.94
C LEU A 402 -11.84 -17.30 -5.13
N VAL A 403 -11.40 -16.69 -4.05
CA VAL A 403 -10.47 -15.55 -4.05
C VAL A 403 -9.21 -15.98 -3.34
N LEU A 404 -8.08 -15.75 -3.98
CA LEU A 404 -6.76 -16.15 -3.53
C LEU A 404 -5.88 -14.91 -3.38
N ASP A 405 -5.09 -14.86 -2.32
CA ASP A 405 -4.15 -13.80 -2.02
C ASP A 405 -2.78 -14.41 -1.65
N LEU A 406 -1.70 -13.83 -2.15
CA LEU A 406 -0.35 -14.32 -1.89
C LEU A 406 0.18 -13.76 -0.57
N ARG A 407 0.50 -14.66 0.35
CA ARG A 407 1.04 -14.29 1.65
C ARG A 407 2.42 -13.66 1.53
N ASN A 408 2.62 -12.56 2.24
CA ASN A 408 3.90 -11.84 2.30
C ASN A 408 4.46 -11.42 0.93
N PHE A 409 3.60 -11.21 -0.08
CA PHE A 409 4.04 -10.80 -1.41
C PHE A 409 4.83 -9.48 -1.38
N LYS A 410 4.48 -8.56 -0.47
CA LYS A 410 5.26 -7.35 -0.23
C LYS A 410 6.72 -7.66 0.16
N ALA A 411 6.96 -8.65 1.02
CA ALA A 411 8.31 -9.04 1.40
C ALA A 411 9.11 -9.62 0.21
N ILE A 412 8.44 -10.30 -0.74
CA ILE A 412 9.06 -10.73 -2.00
C ILE A 412 9.51 -9.51 -2.80
N ASN A 413 8.65 -8.49 -2.96
CA ASN A 413 9.00 -7.24 -3.64
C ASN A 413 10.13 -6.49 -2.94
N ASP A 414 10.09 -6.38 -1.62
CA ASP A 414 11.09 -5.68 -0.82
C ASP A 414 12.46 -6.40 -0.87
N THR A 415 12.46 -7.73 -0.98
CA THR A 415 13.70 -8.54 -0.99
C THR A 415 14.32 -8.67 -2.39
N TYR A 416 13.48 -8.88 -3.42
CA TYR A 416 13.95 -9.24 -4.77
C TYR A 416 13.67 -8.16 -5.82
N GLY A 417 12.92 -7.12 -5.48
CA GLY A 417 12.48 -6.05 -6.39
C GLY A 417 11.21 -6.37 -7.16
N HIS A 418 10.51 -5.32 -7.60
CA HIS A 418 9.26 -5.43 -8.36
C HIS A 418 9.32 -6.30 -9.62
N PRO A 419 10.40 -6.28 -10.44
CA PRO A 419 10.46 -7.14 -11.63
C PRO A 419 10.34 -8.64 -11.31
N ILE A 420 10.96 -9.08 -10.22
CA ILE A 420 10.84 -10.49 -9.77
C ILE A 420 9.43 -10.75 -9.24
N GLY A 421 8.85 -9.80 -8.48
CA GLY A 421 7.46 -9.91 -8.02
C GLY A 421 6.47 -10.02 -9.19
N ASP A 422 6.63 -9.22 -10.23
CA ASP A 422 5.82 -9.26 -11.45
C ASP A 422 5.96 -10.61 -12.16
N GLY A 423 7.18 -11.15 -12.26
CA GLY A 423 7.42 -12.48 -12.79
C GLY A 423 6.75 -13.58 -11.97
N VAL A 424 6.75 -13.47 -10.64
CA VAL A 424 6.03 -14.40 -9.75
C VAL A 424 4.53 -14.33 -10.03
N LEU A 425 3.94 -13.13 -10.14
CA LEU A 425 2.50 -12.96 -10.43
C LEU A 425 2.10 -13.58 -11.77
N ALA A 426 2.89 -13.39 -12.83
CA ALA A 426 2.64 -14.01 -14.13
C ALA A 426 2.65 -15.55 -14.02
N MET A 427 3.68 -16.11 -13.39
CA MET A 427 3.78 -17.57 -13.20
C MET A 427 2.70 -18.14 -12.27
N VAL A 428 2.23 -17.38 -11.29
CA VAL A 428 1.07 -17.74 -10.46
C VAL A 428 -0.17 -17.86 -11.34
N GLY A 429 -0.40 -16.88 -12.22
CA GLY A 429 -1.49 -16.92 -13.19
C GLY A 429 -1.48 -18.18 -14.04
N ASP A 430 -0.34 -18.48 -14.68
CA ASP A 430 -0.16 -19.66 -15.51
C ASP A 430 -0.38 -20.96 -14.72
N ARG A 431 0.16 -21.04 -13.51
CA ARG A 431 0.03 -22.21 -12.62
C ARG A 431 -1.41 -22.44 -12.19
N LEU A 432 -2.15 -21.37 -11.88
CA LEU A 432 -3.56 -21.44 -11.54
C LEU A 432 -4.40 -21.91 -12.73
N VAL A 433 -4.15 -21.39 -13.94
CA VAL A 433 -4.83 -21.84 -15.17
C VAL A 433 -4.59 -23.32 -15.39
N ALA A 434 -3.35 -23.78 -15.24
CA ALA A 434 -3.01 -25.20 -15.40
C ALA A 434 -3.67 -26.08 -14.33
N ALA A 435 -3.70 -25.63 -13.07
CA ALA A 435 -4.30 -26.38 -11.95
C ALA A 435 -5.83 -26.45 -12.03
N CYS A 436 -6.48 -25.38 -12.46
CA CYS A 436 -7.93 -25.26 -12.49
C CYS A 436 -8.58 -25.96 -13.70
N GLY A 437 -7.85 -26.06 -14.82
CA GLY A 437 -8.33 -26.69 -16.05
C GLY A 437 -9.44 -25.89 -16.77
N PRO A 438 -10.01 -26.44 -17.86
CA PRO A 438 -10.88 -25.68 -18.79
C PRO A 438 -12.27 -25.33 -18.27
N ARG A 439 -12.67 -25.80 -17.09
CA ARG A 439 -13.97 -25.51 -16.47
C ARG A 439 -13.93 -24.36 -15.48
N ALA A 440 -12.78 -23.72 -15.34
CA ALA A 440 -12.61 -22.59 -14.46
C ALA A 440 -12.18 -21.34 -15.25
N VAL A 441 -12.66 -20.20 -14.84
CA VAL A 441 -12.18 -18.90 -15.27
C VAL A 441 -11.25 -18.38 -14.19
N VAL A 442 -9.97 -18.25 -14.50
CA VAL A 442 -8.96 -17.64 -13.63
C VAL A 442 -8.81 -16.18 -14.00
N SER A 443 -8.75 -15.31 -13.04
CA SER A 443 -8.70 -13.86 -13.22
C SER A 443 -7.74 -13.24 -12.22
N ARG A 444 -7.16 -12.09 -12.55
CA ARG A 444 -6.42 -11.28 -11.58
C ARG A 444 -7.27 -10.09 -11.15
N LEU A 445 -7.52 -9.97 -9.84
CA LEU A 445 -8.42 -8.95 -9.30
C LEU A 445 -7.69 -7.63 -9.00
N GLY A 446 -6.37 -7.69 -8.82
CA GLY A 446 -5.48 -6.56 -8.58
C GLY A 446 -4.40 -6.91 -7.54
N GLY A 447 -3.26 -6.24 -7.58
CA GLY A 447 -2.14 -6.54 -6.68
C GLY A 447 -1.73 -8.01 -6.74
N ASP A 448 -1.82 -8.69 -5.61
CA ASP A 448 -1.53 -10.11 -5.40
C ASP A 448 -2.79 -11.00 -5.28
N GLU A 449 -3.97 -10.44 -5.65
CA GLU A 449 -5.26 -11.13 -5.58
C GLU A 449 -5.65 -11.77 -6.92
N PHE A 450 -6.05 -13.05 -6.87
CA PHE A 450 -6.59 -13.80 -7.99
C PHE A 450 -7.99 -14.32 -7.69
N GLY A 451 -8.87 -14.30 -8.69
CA GLY A 451 -10.21 -14.86 -8.64
C GLY A 451 -10.33 -16.11 -9.50
N ILE A 452 -11.01 -17.13 -9.03
CA ILE A 452 -11.27 -18.37 -9.75
C ILE A 452 -12.77 -18.65 -9.68
N LEU A 453 -13.42 -18.72 -10.83
CA LEU A 453 -14.82 -19.07 -10.97
C LEU A 453 -14.93 -20.45 -11.58
N VAL A 454 -15.45 -21.40 -10.82
CA VAL A 454 -15.57 -22.80 -11.25
C VAL A 454 -17.03 -23.13 -11.53
N THR A 455 -17.28 -23.69 -12.71
CA THR A 455 -18.60 -24.14 -13.15
C THR A 455 -18.77 -25.64 -12.95
N ALA A 456 -20.01 -26.07 -12.73
CA ALA A 456 -20.37 -27.49 -12.58
C ALA A 456 -19.70 -28.18 -11.38
N THR A 457 -19.74 -27.54 -10.20
CA THR A 457 -19.28 -28.16 -8.93
C THR A 457 -20.23 -29.33 -8.56
N LYS A 458 -19.65 -30.42 -8.04
CA LYS A 458 -20.44 -31.61 -7.71
C LYS A 458 -21.04 -31.52 -6.30
N ASP A 459 -20.19 -31.49 -5.30
CA ASP A 459 -20.51 -31.51 -3.87
C ASP A 459 -19.45 -30.78 -3.06
N ALA A 460 -19.61 -30.71 -1.74
CA ALA A 460 -18.67 -30.08 -0.83
C ALA A 460 -17.30 -30.78 -0.81
N ASP A 461 -17.28 -32.12 -0.89
CA ASP A 461 -16.04 -32.89 -0.90
C ASP A 461 -15.21 -32.60 -2.17
N TRP A 462 -15.88 -32.46 -3.30
CA TRP A 462 -15.23 -32.05 -4.53
C TRP A 462 -14.58 -30.67 -4.42
N LEU A 463 -15.29 -29.72 -3.79
CA LEU A 463 -14.80 -28.36 -3.59
C LEU A 463 -13.58 -28.34 -2.66
N THR A 464 -13.63 -29.15 -1.60
CA THR A 464 -12.49 -29.37 -0.69
C THR A 464 -11.26 -29.91 -1.43
N ASN A 465 -11.44 -30.99 -2.19
CA ASN A 465 -10.36 -31.58 -2.99
C ASN A 465 -9.79 -30.60 -4.05
N PHE A 466 -10.65 -29.79 -4.66
CA PHE A 466 -10.24 -28.77 -5.60
C PHE A 466 -9.39 -27.69 -4.94
N ALA A 467 -9.81 -27.20 -3.77
CA ALA A 467 -9.05 -26.25 -2.97
C ALA A 467 -7.67 -26.81 -2.57
N GLU A 468 -7.62 -28.06 -2.14
CA GLU A 468 -6.38 -28.77 -1.79
C GLU A 468 -5.45 -28.92 -3.00
N SER A 469 -6.00 -29.19 -4.20
CA SER A 469 -5.21 -29.26 -5.43
C SER A 469 -4.58 -27.92 -5.81
N ILE A 470 -5.32 -26.81 -5.61
CA ILE A 470 -4.78 -25.45 -5.77
C ILE A 470 -3.66 -25.21 -4.76
N MET A 471 -3.89 -25.50 -3.47
CA MET A 471 -2.86 -25.33 -2.44
C MET A 471 -1.60 -26.15 -2.75
N ALA A 472 -1.76 -27.41 -3.19
CA ALA A 472 -0.65 -28.28 -3.57
C ALA A 472 0.14 -27.76 -4.77
N SER A 473 -0.49 -27.03 -5.69
CA SER A 473 0.21 -26.43 -6.83
C SER A 473 1.25 -25.39 -6.44
N PHE A 474 1.17 -24.82 -5.22
CA PHE A 474 2.13 -23.86 -4.68
C PHE A 474 3.29 -24.52 -3.88
N ALA A 475 3.33 -25.84 -3.79
CA ALA A 475 4.41 -26.54 -3.07
C ALA A 475 5.78 -26.32 -3.72
N ASP A 476 5.82 -26.22 -5.06
CA ASP A 476 7.04 -25.99 -5.80
C ASP A 476 7.34 -24.49 -5.93
N PRO A 477 8.60 -24.07 -5.72
CA PRO A 477 8.98 -22.67 -5.89
C PRO A 477 8.79 -22.18 -7.32
N PHE A 478 8.65 -20.85 -7.46
CA PHE A 478 8.60 -20.17 -8.75
C PHE A 478 10.03 -19.83 -9.20
N GLU A 479 10.37 -20.15 -10.44
CA GLU A 479 11.70 -19.86 -11.01
C GLU A 479 11.62 -18.61 -11.90
N VAL A 480 11.97 -17.44 -11.35
CA VAL A 480 11.95 -16.15 -12.06
C VAL A 480 13.38 -15.67 -12.22
N GLU A 481 13.82 -15.44 -13.45
CA GLU A 481 15.19 -14.96 -13.76
C GLU A 481 16.32 -15.75 -13.08
N GLY A 482 16.16 -17.07 -12.97
CA GLY A 482 17.14 -17.96 -12.35
C GLY A 482 17.13 -17.96 -10.81
N ARG A 483 16.14 -17.31 -10.19
CA ARG A 483 15.92 -17.29 -8.73
C ARG A 483 14.72 -18.16 -8.37
N ARG A 484 14.83 -18.89 -7.27
CA ARG A 484 13.74 -19.71 -6.72
C ARG A 484 13.05 -18.93 -5.61
N VAL A 485 11.77 -18.58 -5.85
CA VAL A 485 10.94 -17.79 -4.91
C VAL A 485 9.79 -18.68 -4.43
N LEU A 486 9.64 -18.79 -3.12
CA LEU A 486 8.49 -19.44 -2.50
C LEU A 486 7.38 -18.42 -2.29
N ALA A 487 6.20 -18.71 -2.83
CA ALA A 487 4.99 -17.96 -2.55
C ALA A 487 3.90 -18.93 -2.09
N SER A 488 3.11 -18.52 -1.12
CA SER A 488 2.07 -19.37 -0.52
C SER A 488 0.74 -18.63 -0.56
N PRO A 489 -0.37 -19.28 -0.94
CA PRO A 489 -1.67 -18.64 -0.99
C PRO A 489 -2.44 -18.74 0.32
N SER A 490 -3.34 -17.76 0.57
CA SER A 490 -4.54 -17.91 1.38
C SER A 490 -5.74 -17.91 0.44
N VAL A 491 -6.73 -18.77 0.66
CA VAL A 491 -7.87 -18.91 -0.26
C VAL A 491 -9.19 -18.81 0.51
N GLY A 492 -10.07 -17.89 0.08
CA GLY A 492 -11.45 -17.80 0.49
C GLY A 492 -12.37 -18.38 -0.58
N ILE A 493 -13.35 -19.16 -0.20
CA ILE A 493 -14.21 -19.93 -1.10
C ILE A 493 -15.68 -19.71 -0.75
N THR A 494 -16.54 -19.48 -1.74
CA THR A 494 -17.99 -19.55 -1.58
C THR A 494 -18.60 -20.48 -2.62
N GLY A 495 -19.41 -21.42 -2.17
CA GLY A 495 -20.26 -22.20 -3.05
C GLY A 495 -21.49 -21.40 -3.45
N ILE A 496 -21.96 -21.57 -4.66
CA ILE A 496 -23.17 -20.91 -5.17
C ILE A 496 -24.22 -21.99 -5.41
N THR A 497 -25.15 -22.11 -4.49
CA THR A 497 -26.24 -23.09 -4.55
C THR A 497 -27.40 -22.57 -5.42
N LYS A 498 -28.29 -23.49 -5.81
CA LYS A 498 -29.50 -23.13 -6.54
C LYS A 498 -30.39 -22.15 -5.73
N ALA A 499 -30.46 -22.37 -4.41
CA ALA A 499 -31.30 -21.54 -3.52
C ALA A 499 -30.78 -20.09 -3.43
N GLU A 500 -29.45 -19.89 -3.35
CA GLU A 500 -28.85 -18.54 -3.31
C GLU A 500 -29.07 -17.78 -4.61
N ARG A 501 -29.01 -18.46 -5.75
CA ARG A 501 -29.35 -17.85 -7.06
C ARG A 501 -30.82 -17.46 -7.16
N GLU A 502 -31.74 -18.31 -6.67
CA GLU A 502 -33.18 -18.02 -6.66
C GLU A 502 -33.53 -16.87 -5.72
N ALA A 503 -32.71 -16.65 -4.67
CA ALA A 503 -32.81 -15.52 -3.74
C ALA A 503 -32.29 -14.18 -4.31
N GLY A 504 -31.72 -14.19 -5.51
CA GLY A 504 -31.26 -12.96 -6.19
C GLY A 504 -29.89 -12.47 -5.72
N THR A 505 -29.00 -13.39 -5.35
CA THR A 505 -27.63 -13.07 -4.95
C THR A 505 -26.86 -12.43 -6.11
N SER A 506 -26.17 -11.32 -5.85
CA SER A 506 -25.33 -10.60 -6.83
C SER A 506 -23.86 -11.04 -6.77
N ALA A 507 -23.08 -10.71 -7.81
CA ALA A 507 -21.64 -10.94 -7.84
C ALA A 507 -20.94 -10.29 -6.64
N ASP A 508 -21.34 -9.07 -6.26
CA ASP A 508 -20.76 -8.35 -5.12
C ASP A 508 -20.92 -9.09 -3.79
N ILE A 509 -22.11 -9.68 -3.55
CA ILE A 509 -22.37 -10.48 -2.33
C ILE A 509 -21.47 -11.71 -2.29
N LEU A 510 -21.28 -12.38 -3.43
CA LEU A 510 -20.42 -13.56 -3.52
C LEU A 510 -18.96 -13.23 -3.29
N LEU A 511 -18.48 -12.13 -3.88
CA LEU A 511 -17.13 -11.64 -3.63
C LEU A 511 -16.93 -11.28 -2.16
N GLN A 512 -17.88 -10.58 -1.55
CA GLN A 512 -17.84 -10.30 -0.11
C GLN A 512 -17.78 -11.57 0.75
N ASN A 513 -18.50 -12.62 0.38
CA ASN A 513 -18.45 -13.91 1.09
C ASN A 513 -17.07 -14.57 0.95
N CYS A 514 -16.47 -14.52 -0.25
CA CYS A 514 -15.11 -14.99 -0.46
C CYS A 514 -14.11 -14.20 0.36
N ASP A 515 -14.23 -12.87 0.40
CA ASP A 515 -13.33 -12.00 1.18
C ASP A 515 -13.42 -12.29 2.67
N LEU A 516 -14.63 -12.58 3.19
CA LEU A 516 -14.81 -13.02 4.58
C LEU A 516 -14.04 -14.32 4.87
N ALA A 517 -14.22 -15.32 4.00
CA ALA A 517 -13.52 -16.59 4.12
C ALA A 517 -12.00 -16.44 3.94
N LEU A 518 -11.57 -15.57 3.02
CA LEU A 518 -10.16 -15.25 2.81
C LEU A 518 -9.51 -14.60 4.04
N ASN A 519 -10.20 -13.67 4.68
CA ASN A 519 -9.72 -13.04 5.89
C ASN A 519 -9.54 -14.04 7.03
N GLU A 520 -10.49 -14.99 7.21
CA GLU A 520 -10.32 -16.08 8.16
C GLU A 520 -9.17 -17.04 7.79
N ALA A 521 -8.90 -17.24 6.50
CA ALA A 521 -7.74 -18.00 6.06
C ALA A 521 -6.42 -17.27 6.35
N LYS A 522 -6.36 -15.95 6.19
CA LYS A 522 -5.19 -15.12 6.51
C LYS A 522 -4.85 -15.14 7.99
N THR A 523 -5.84 -15.06 8.88
CA THR A 523 -5.67 -15.07 10.34
C THR A 523 -5.19 -16.41 10.89
N ALA A 524 -5.33 -17.52 10.15
CA ALA A 524 -4.83 -18.84 10.56
C ALA A 524 -3.30 -18.96 10.66
N GLY A 525 -2.53 -17.94 10.27
CA GLY A 525 -1.08 -17.89 10.39
C GLY A 525 -0.28 -18.80 9.45
N ARG A 526 -0.91 -19.74 8.76
CA ARG A 526 -0.32 -20.70 7.81
C ARG A 526 -1.09 -20.70 6.48
N PRO A 527 -0.47 -21.12 5.36
CA PRO A 527 -1.19 -21.31 4.10
C PRO A 527 -2.39 -22.23 4.29
N THR A 528 -3.58 -21.75 3.97
CA THR A 528 -4.81 -22.52 4.16
C THR A 528 -5.94 -21.94 3.32
N TYR A 529 -7.03 -22.69 3.23
CA TYR A 529 -8.29 -22.21 2.65
C TYR A 529 -9.40 -22.21 3.69
N ARG A 530 -10.44 -21.40 3.45
CA ARG A 530 -11.69 -21.40 4.20
C ARG A 530 -12.86 -21.36 3.24
N ILE A 531 -13.89 -22.15 3.56
CA ILE A 531 -15.15 -22.13 2.82
C ILE A 531 -16.11 -21.25 3.61
N PHE A 532 -16.71 -20.28 2.96
CA PHE A 532 -17.66 -19.37 3.56
C PHE A 532 -18.84 -20.14 4.18
N ASP A 533 -19.17 -19.81 5.41
CA ASP A 533 -20.40 -20.15 6.07
C ASP A 533 -21.09 -18.86 6.59
N GLN A 534 -22.38 -18.93 6.85
CA GLN A 534 -23.16 -17.77 7.33
C GLN A 534 -22.64 -17.25 8.68
N GLN A 535 -22.08 -18.13 9.52
CA GLN A 535 -21.53 -17.74 10.83
C GLN A 535 -20.32 -16.82 10.68
N MET A 536 -19.56 -16.88 9.57
CA MET A 536 -18.45 -15.95 9.29
C MET A 536 -18.96 -14.51 9.17
N ARG A 537 -20.08 -14.31 8.49
CA ARG A 537 -20.72 -12.99 8.37
C ARG A 537 -21.22 -12.50 9.73
N ASP A 538 -21.85 -13.39 10.49
CA ASP A 538 -22.37 -13.05 11.83
C ASP A 538 -21.21 -12.71 12.78
N ARG A 539 -20.08 -13.48 12.73
CA ARG A 539 -18.85 -13.18 13.48
C ARG A 539 -18.27 -11.83 13.10
N GLN A 540 -18.24 -11.50 11.79
CA GLN A 540 -17.73 -10.19 11.36
C GLN A 540 -18.63 -9.04 11.82
N HIS A 541 -19.96 -9.24 11.83
CA HIS A 541 -20.89 -8.22 12.34
C HIS A 541 -20.65 -7.99 13.82
N VAL A 542 -20.64 -9.07 14.62
CA VAL A 542 -20.33 -9.01 16.05
C VAL A 542 -18.96 -8.36 16.31
N ARG A 543 -17.96 -8.65 15.47
CA ARG A 543 -16.63 -8.06 15.59
C ARG A 543 -16.63 -6.54 15.33
N ARG A 544 -17.36 -6.07 14.31
CA ARG A 544 -17.51 -4.62 14.04
C ARG A 544 -18.26 -3.89 15.15
N GLU A 545 -19.34 -4.51 15.64
CA GLU A 545 -20.06 -3.96 16.79
C GLU A 545 -19.14 -3.88 18.02
N MET A 546 -18.35 -4.92 18.27
CA MET A 546 -17.41 -4.94 19.39
C MET A 546 -16.29 -3.90 19.23
N GLU A 547 -15.83 -3.61 17.99
CA GLU A 547 -14.87 -2.55 17.71
C GLU A 547 -15.45 -1.17 18.05
N ASP A 548 -16.70 -0.91 17.63
CA ASP A 548 -17.40 0.35 17.95
C ASP A 548 -17.67 0.51 19.44
N ASP A 549 -18.00 -0.60 20.12
CA ASP A 549 -18.21 -0.63 21.57
C ASP A 549 -16.87 -0.39 22.31
N LEU A 550 -15.77 -1.03 21.86
CA LEU A 550 -14.45 -0.88 22.47
C LEU A 550 -13.90 0.54 22.35
N ARG A 551 -14.17 1.24 21.23
CA ARG A 551 -13.82 2.67 21.09
C ARG A 551 -14.46 3.55 22.14
N LYS A 552 -15.64 3.17 22.62
CA LYS A 552 -16.40 3.92 23.64
C LYS A 552 -16.08 3.45 25.05
N ALA A 553 -15.60 2.21 25.19
CA ALA A 553 -15.41 1.55 26.49
C ALA A 553 -14.51 2.35 27.45
N LEU A 554 -13.44 2.99 26.93
CA LEU A 554 -12.54 3.82 27.71
C LEU A 554 -13.23 5.10 28.23
N GLN A 555 -14.08 5.72 27.38
CA GLN A 555 -14.81 6.95 27.75
C GLN A 555 -15.98 6.66 28.69
N ASN A 556 -16.58 5.47 28.58
CA ASN A 556 -17.73 5.05 29.37
C ASN A 556 -17.35 4.35 30.68
N GLU A 557 -16.05 4.28 31.03
CA GLU A 557 -15.56 3.62 32.23
C GLU A 557 -15.94 2.12 32.28
N GLU A 558 -16.01 1.44 31.13
CA GLU A 558 -16.34 0.01 31.02
C GLU A 558 -15.11 -0.89 31.20
N LEU A 559 -13.90 -0.32 31.12
CA LEU A 559 -12.63 -1.02 31.35
C LEU A 559 -12.26 -0.94 32.83
N GLU A 560 -11.84 -2.07 33.39
CA GLU A 560 -11.40 -2.18 34.77
C GLU A 560 -10.15 -3.07 34.88
N LEU A 561 -9.35 -2.87 35.93
CA LEU A 561 -8.19 -3.71 36.22
C LEU A 561 -8.51 -4.65 37.37
N PHE A 562 -8.23 -5.93 37.15
CA PHE A 562 -8.19 -6.95 38.18
C PHE A 562 -6.73 -7.22 38.53
N TYR A 563 -6.46 -7.63 39.76
CA TYR A 563 -5.12 -7.81 40.29
C TYR A 563 -4.93 -9.23 40.77
N GLN A 564 -3.86 -9.90 40.27
CA GLN A 564 -3.50 -11.25 40.71
C GLN A 564 -2.16 -11.22 41.44
N PRO A 565 -2.05 -11.82 42.66
CA PRO A 565 -0.85 -11.69 43.47
C PRO A 565 0.31 -12.52 42.94
N PHE A 566 1.52 -11.94 42.99
CA PHE A 566 2.78 -12.65 42.96
C PHE A 566 3.19 -13.04 44.37
N ILE A 567 3.67 -14.26 44.53
CA ILE A 567 4.05 -14.79 45.79
C ILE A 567 5.55 -15.11 45.83
N ASP A 568 6.28 -14.54 46.75
CA ASP A 568 7.60 -15.05 47.12
C ASP A 568 7.45 -16.25 48.06
N ALA A 569 7.50 -17.47 47.52
CA ALA A 569 7.34 -18.68 48.25
C ALA A 569 8.50 -18.91 49.28
N GLY A 570 9.66 -18.31 49.05
CA GLY A 570 10.79 -18.39 50.00
C GLY A 570 10.59 -17.49 51.23
N ARG A 571 10.02 -16.29 51.05
CA ARG A 571 9.72 -15.34 52.14
C ARG A 571 8.33 -15.52 52.66
N LYS A 572 7.48 -16.26 51.97
CA LYS A 572 6.07 -16.49 52.29
C LYS A 572 5.25 -15.19 52.39
N VAL A 573 5.45 -14.31 51.43
CA VAL A 573 4.76 -13.00 51.36
C VAL A 573 4.29 -12.72 49.92
N VAL A 574 3.29 -11.85 49.82
CA VAL A 574 2.89 -11.26 48.54
C VAL A 574 3.98 -10.26 48.13
N SER A 575 4.62 -10.48 47.01
CA SER A 575 5.71 -9.61 46.46
C SER A 575 5.17 -8.51 45.53
N GLY A 576 3.96 -8.66 45.02
CA GLY A 576 3.33 -7.72 44.09
C GLY A 576 2.08 -8.28 43.43
N PHE A 577 1.63 -7.60 42.45
CA PHE A 577 0.43 -8.00 41.67
C PHE A 577 0.64 -7.79 40.17
N GLU A 578 0.00 -8.63 39.38
CA GLU A 578 -0.20 -8.40 37.95
C GLU A 578 -1.54 -7.69 37.71
N ALA A 579 -1.52 -6.61 36.94
CA ALA A 579 -2.71 -5.89 36.52
C ALA A 579 -3.26 -6.53 35.23
N LEU A 580 -4.43 -7.07 35.35
CA LEU A 580 -5.10 -7.83 34.30
C LEU A 580 -6.34 -7.07 33.82
N LEU A 581 -6.32 -6.61 32.59
CA LEU A 581 -7.41 -5.85 31.99
C LEU A 581 -8.69 -6.69 31.88
N ARG A 582 -9.83 -6.06 32.20
CA ARG A 582 -11.18 -6.63 32.08
C ARG A 582 -12.07 -5.61 31.40
N TRP A 583 -13.01 -6.09 30.60
CA TRP A 583 -14.02 -5.27 29.95
C TRP A 583 -15.42 -5.68 30.44
N ARG A 584 -16.04 -4.80 31.22
CA ARG A 584 -17.40 -4.96 31.72
C ARG A 584 -18.39 -4.27 30.81
N HIS A 585 -18.79 -4.95 29.74
CA HIS A 585 -19.74 -4.43 28.78
C HIS A 585 -21.17 -4.36 29.39
N PRO A 586 -21.90 -3.23 29.19
CA PRO A 586 -23.22 -3.05 29.83
C PRO A 586 -24.26 -4.11 29.44
N GLU A 587 -24.25 -4.61 28.22
CA GLU A 587 -25.20 -5.60 27.71
C GLU A 587 -24.62 -7.00 27.61
N LYS A 588 -23.34 -7.17 27.26
CA LYS A 588 -22.70 -8.47 27.02
C LYS A 588 -22.03 -9.04 28.29
N GLY A 589 -22.00 -8.27 29.37
CA GLY A 589 -21.32 -8.67 30.62
C GLY A 589 -19.79 -8.63 30.52
N MET A 590 -19.11 -9.53 31.18
CA MET A 590 -17.64 -9.57 31.20
C MET A 590 -17.11 -10.19 29.90
N ILE A 591 -16.48 -9.39 29.08
CA ILE A 591 -15.83 -9.85 27.83
C ILE A 591 -14.40 -10.30 28.12
N SER A 592 -14.03 -11.48 27.58
CA SER A 592 -12.69 -12.06 27.79
C SER A 592 -11.59 -11.23 27.12
N PRO A 593 -10.45 -10.99 27.79
CA PRO A 593 -9.26 -10.36 27.18
C PRO A 593 -8.81 -11.00 25.89
N GLY A 594 -8.86 -12.34 25.78
CA GLY A 594 -8.52 -13.06 24.56
C GLY A 594 -9.39 -12.73 23.33
N VAL A 595 -10.54 -12.07 23.53
CA VAL A 595 -11.43 -11.64 22.45
C VAL A 595 -11.15 -10.18 22.05
N PHE A 596 -11.03 -9.26 23.01
CA PHE A 596 -10.96 -7.84 22.68
C PHE A 596 -9.54 -7.27 22.59
N ILE A 597 -8.52 -7.89 23.23
CA ILE A 597 -7.12 -7.41 23.12
C ILE A 597 -6.63 -7.54 21.68
N PRO A 598 -6.79 -8.69 20.96
CA PRO A 598 -6.42 -8.77 19.55
C PRO A 598 -7.13 -7.73 18.69
N LEU A 599 -8.40 -7.44 18.99
CA LEU A 599 -9.16 -6.39 18.29
C LEU A 599 -8.60 -5.00 18.57
N ALA A 600 -8.22 -4.70 19.83
CA ALA A 600 -7.57 -3.46 20.21
C ALA A 600 -6.21 -3.28 19.49
N GLU A 601 -5.44 -4.36 19.33
CA GLU A 601 -4.17 -4.37 18.63
C GLU A 601 -4.33 -4.06 17.14
N GLU A 602 -5.25 -4.74 16.47
CA GLU A 602 -5.53 -4.55 15.04
C GLU A 602 -6.06 -3.14 14.73
N THR A 603 -6.87 -2.58 15.63
CA THR A 603 -7.46 -1.24 15.45
C THR A 603 -6.58 -0.11 15.97
N GLY A 604 -5.45 -0.42 16.63
CA GLY A 604 -4.56 0.55 17.27
C GLY A 604 -5.06 1.11 18.61
N LEU A 605 -6.26 0.75 19.04
CA LEU A 605 -6.82 1.18 20.33
C LEU A 605 -5.99 0.70 21.53
N ILE A 606 -5.18 -0.34 21.36
CA ILE A 606 -4.31 -0.87 22.39
C ILE A 606 -3.28 0.15 22.90
N GLU A 607 -2.93 1.16 22.10
CA GLU A 607 -2.02 2.22 22.54
C GLU A 607 -2.66 3.06 23.66
N GLU A 608 -3.88 3.54 23.46
CA GLU A 608 -4.62 4.35 24.46
C GLU A 608 -5.00 3.49 25.68
N ILE A 609 -5.50 2.29 25.44
CA ILE A 609 -5.90 1.35 26.49
C ILE A 609 -4.68 0.97 27.36
N GLY A 610 -3.54 0.67 26.74
CA GLY A 610 -2.33 0.29 27.49
C GLY A 610 -1.77 1.43 28.36
N ILE A 611 -1.81 2.66 27.87
CA ILE A 611 -1.42 3.82 28.70
C ILE A 611 -2.41 4.03 29.84
N TRP A 612 -3.70 3.88 29.61
CA TRP A 612 -4.72 3.91 30.66
C TRP A 612 -4.51 2.80 31.70
N CYS A 613 -4.19 1.57 31.26
CA CYS A 613 -3.86 0.44 32.15
C CYS A 613 -2.66 0.81 33.04
N LEU A 614 -1.57 1.29 32.44
CA LEU A 614 -0.38 1.67 33.19
C LEU A 614 -0.69 2.81 34.19
N GLN A 615 -1.44 3.82 33.77
CA GLN A 615 -1.82 4.94 34.63
C GLN A 615 -2.67 4.49 35.81
N THR A 616 -3.64 3.60 35.58
CA THR A 616 -4.55 3.07 36.62
C THR A 616 -3.79 2.14 37.57
N ALA A 617 -2.97 1.22 37.03
CA ALA A 617 -2.14 0.33 37.82
C ALA A 617 -1.12 1.08 38.69
N CYS A 618 -0.42 2.08 38.12
CA CYS A 618 0.54 2.89 38.87
C CYS A 618 -0.12 3.74 39.97
N ARG A 619 -1.32 4.27 39.73
CA ARG A 619 -2.11 5.04 40.71
C ARG A 619 -2.51 4.16 41.90
N GLU A 620 -2.98 2.94 41.61
CA GLU A 620 -3.36 1.98 42.63
C GLU A 620 -2.13 1.54 43.45
N ALA A 621 -1.06 1.11 42.76
CA ALA A 621 0.15 0.63 43.39
C ALA A 621 0.88 1.71 44.22
N ALA A 622 0.70 2.99 43.94
CA ALA A 622 1.25 4.08 44.73
C ALA A 622 0.72 4.10 46.18
N SER A 623 -0.49 3.54 46.41
CA SER A 623 -1.11 3.44 47.75
C SER A 623 -0.63 2.22 48.55
N TRP A 624 0.04 1.26 47.93
CA TRP A 624 0.47 0.00 48.57
C TRP A 624 1.73 0.19 49.41
N GLU A 625 2.05 -0.83 50.21
CA GLU A 625 3.34 -0.90 50.91
C GLU A 625 4.52 -0.78 49.94
N SER A 626 5.57 -0.08 50.35
CA SER A 626 6.66 0.38 49.50
C SER A 626 7.49 -0.72 48.79
N ASN A 627 7.38 -1.96 49.24
CA ASN A 627 8.14 -3.11 48.69
C ASN A 627 7.35 -3.96 47.69
N MET A 628 6.02 -3.75 47.53
CA MET A 628 5.21 -4.50 46.56
C MET A 628 5.36 -3.91 45.16
N THR A 629 5.46 -4.79 44.15
CA THR A 629 5.59 -4.41 42.74
C THR A 629 4.26 -4.52 42.00
N ILE A 630 4.12 -3.81 40.91
CA ILE A 630 2.98 -3.91 39.96
C ILE A 630 3.48 -4.26 38.58
N SER A 631 2.90 -5.27 37.95
CA SER A 631 3.20 -5.71 36.62
C SER A 631 2.10 -5.33 35.64
N VAL A 632 2.46 -4.85 34.48
CA VAL A 632 1.52 -4.42 33.43
C VAL A 632 1.94 -5.00 32.08
N ASN A 633 1.00 -5.64 31.41
CA ASN A 633 1.20 -6.22 30.10
C ASN A 633 1.26 -5.14 29.01
N PHE A 634 2.22 -5.26 28.09
CA PHE A 634 2.42 -4.38 26.97
C PHE A 634 2.41 -5.16 25.65
N SER A 635 1.51 -4.73 24.76
CA SER A 635 1.44 -5.29 23.40
C SER A 635 2.63 -4.87 22.56
N PRO A 636 3.15 -5.74 21.67
CA PRO A 636 4.14 -5.38 20.65
C PRO A 636 3.75 -4.17 19.78
N VAL A 637 2.44 -3.94 19.57
CA VAL A 637 1.93 -2.80 18.79
C VAL A 637 2.30 -1.47 19.44
N GLN A 638 2.26 -1.39 20.78
CA GLN A 638 2.58 -0.16 21.53
C GLN A 638 4.03 0.28 21.34
N PHE A 639 4.96 -0.64 21.10
CA PHE A 639 6.37 -0.32 20.85
C PHE A 639 6.61 0.40 19.52
N LYS A 640 5.62 0.42 18.62
CA LYS A 640 5.65 1.19 17.38
C LYS A 640 5.27 2.66 17.58
N SER A 641 4.68 3.01 18.73
CA SER A 641 4.26 4.37 19.04
C SER A 641 5.47 5.28 19.31
N PRO A 642 5.63 6.40 18.58
CA PRO A 642 6.74 7.33 18.81
C PRO A 642 6.61 8.10 20.13
N THR A 643 5.43 8.10 20.76
CA THR A 643 5.14 8.83 22.01
C THR A 643 5.29 7.97 23.24
N LEU A 644 5.40 6.63 23.10
CA LEU A 644 5.37 5.67 24.19
C LEU A 644 6.25 6.05 25.39
N ILE A 645 7.49 6.46 25.13
CA ILE A 645 8.46 6.83 26.18
C ILE A 645 7.99 8.07 26.95
N ASN A 646 7.45 9.07 26.24
CA ASN A 646 6.94 10.30 26.85
C ASN A 646 5.68 10.05 27.67
N ASP A 647 4.81 9.17 27.19
CA ASP A 647 3.56 8.80 27.86
C ASP A 647 3.86 8.05 29.16
N ILE A 648 4.81 7.12 29.15
CA ILE A 648 5.30 6.46 30.37
C ILE A 648 5.89 7.48 31.37
N ASP A 649 6.72 8.42 30.92
CA ASP A 649 7.27 9.48 31.76
C ASP A 649 6.16 10.33 32.41
N ALA A 650 5.12 10.65 31.65
CA ALA A 650 3.96 11.38 32.16
C ALA A 650 3.21 10.57 33.25
N VAL A 651 3.00 9.26 33.03
CA VAL A 651 2.33 8.38 33.98
C VAL A 651 3.13 8.26 35.28
N LEU A 652 4.44 7.99 35.19
CA LEU A 652 5.32 7.86 36.37
C LEU A 652 5.35 9.15 37.19
N LYS A 653 5.40 10.29 36.51
CA LYS A 653 5.37 11.61 37.18
C LYS A 653 4.03 11.89 37.84
N ALA A 654 2.92 11.52 37.19
CA ALA A 654 1.58 11.77 37.71
C ALA A 654 1.25 10.90 38.93
N SER A 655 1.60 9.59 38.87
CA SER A 655 1.35 8.62 39.92
C SER A 655 2.29 8.79 41.13
N ARG A 656 3.49 9.37 40.93
CA ARG A 656 4.56 9.47 41.94
C ARG A 656 5.04 8.11 42.48
N ILE A 657 4.79 7.04 41.77
CA ILE A 657 5.28 5.69 42.14
C ILE A 657 6.80 5.64 41.90
N ASP A 658 7.53 4.86 42.74
CA ASP A 658 8.92 4.51 42.47
C ASP A 658 8.98 3.65 41.20
N PRO A 659 9.64 4.09 40.11
CA PRO A 659 9.69 3.30 38.87
C PRO A 659 10.21 1.87 39.06
N ARG A 660 11.03 1.59 40.07
CA ARG A 660 11.55 0.26 40.39
C ARG A 660 10.46 -0.72 40.85
N ARG A 661 9.31 -0.22 41.22
CA ARG A 661 8.13 -1.02 41.55
C ARG A 661 7.24 -1.34 40.36
N VAL A 662 7.51 -0.77 39.21
CA VAL A 662 6.74 -0.98 37.99
C VAL A 662 7.47 -1.94 37.07
N GLN A 663 6.83 -3.04 36.74
CA GLN A 663 7.31 -4.07 35.82
C GLN A 663 6.49 -4.03 34.53
N ILE A 664 7.18 -4.01 33.41
CA ILE A 664 6.56 -4.10 32.08
C ILE A 664 6.72 -5.53 31.58
N GLU A 665 5.61 -6.16 31.26
CA GLU A 665 5.56 -7.51 30.70
C GLU A 665 5.44 -7.45 29.19
N VAL A 666 6.26 -8.23 28.48
CA VAL A 666 6.26 -8.30 27.01
C VAL A 666 6.36 -9.76 26.60
N THR A 667 5.54 -10.15 25.64
CA THR A 667 5.54 -11.50 25.09
C THR A 667 6.74 -11.76 24.19
N GLU A 668 7.10 -13.02 24.01
CA GLU A 668 8.18 -13.46 23.13
C GLU A 668 8.02 -12.95 21.68
N SER A 669 6.79 -12.77 21.20
CA SER A 669 6.48 -12.31 19.85
C SER A 669 7.03 -10.90 19.52
N LEU A 670 7.30 -10.06 20.52
CA LEU A 670 7.90 -8.73 20.33
C LEU A 670 9.27 -8.82 19.65
N PHE A 671 10.00 -9.93 19.78
CA PHE A 671 11.39 -10.09 19.33
C PHE A 671 11.54 -10.75 17.96
N ILE A 672 10.43 -11.15 17.34
CA ILE A 672 10.43 -11.69 15.97
C ILE A 672 10.87 -10.61 14.97
N ASP A 673 10.51 -9.36 15.22
CA ASP A 673 11.02 -8.20 14.49
C ASP A 673 12.32 -7.71 15.17
N GLU A 674 13.48 -8.10 14.67
CA GLU A 674 14.82 -7.72 15.20
C GLU A 674 15.12 -6.22 15.12
N SER A 675 14.18 -5.33 15.46
CA SER A 675 14.39 -3.89 15.32
C SER A 675 15.27 -3.32 16.45
N GLU A 676 16.27 -2.53 16.08
CA GLU A 676 17.10 -1.78 17.05
C GLU A 676 16.25 -0.78 17.88
N ASP A 677 15.07 -0.40 17.35
CA ASP A 677 14.15 0.51 18.00
C ASP A 677 13.52 -0.11 19.26
N ILE A 678 13.12 -1.38 19.22
CA ILE A 678 12.59 -2.11 20.37
C ILE A 678 13.68 -2.21 21.46
N LEU A 679 14.89 -2.58 21.08
CA LEU A 679 16.00 -2.64 22.02
C LEU A 679 16.31 -1.28 22.67
N SER A 680 16.23 -0.20 21.89
CA SER A 680 16.45 1.17 22.38
C SER A 680 15.36 1.59 23.38
N THR A 681 14.10 1.21 23.11
CA THR A 681 12.94 1.47 23.96
C THR A 681 13.02 0.72 25.28
N LEU A 682 13.34 -0.57 25.28
CA LEU A 682 13.51 -1.35 26.49
C LEU A 682 14.68 -0.83 27.35
N LYS A 683 15.79 -0.44 26.71
CA LYS A 683 16.91 0.24 27.44
C LYS A 683 16.48 1.59 28.03
N ALA A 684 15.57 2.30 27.36
CA ALA A 684 15.03 3.56 27.88
C ALA A 684 14.13 3.32 29.12
N PHE A 685 13.34 2.23 29.14
CA PHE A 685 12.55 1.82 30.31
C PHE A 685 13.46 1.51 31.50
N ARG A 686 14.49 0.69 31.30
CA ARG A 686 15.45 0.34 32.37
C ARG A 686 16.20 1.54 32.94
N ARG A 687 16.57 2.52 32.09
CA ARG A 687 17.22 3.76 32.56
C ARG A 687 16.31 4.60 33.46
N ARG A 688 14.98 4.43 33.33
CA ARG A 688 13.99 5.06 34.19
C ARG A 688 13.75 4.31 35.50
N GLY A 689 14.33 3.13 35.62
CA GLY A 689 14.20 2.26 36.79
C GLY A 689 13.09 1.23 36.67
N LEU A 690 12.38 1.17 35.54
CA LEU A 690 11.39 0.13 35.27
C LEU A 690 12.09 -1.23 35.14
N THR A 691 11.44 -2.29 35.60
CA THR A 691 11.85 -3.67 35.35
C THR A 691 11.15 -4.26 34.15
N ILE A 692 11.78 -5.17 33.44
CA ILE A 692 11.24 -5.77 32.21
C ILE A 692 11.15 -7.28 32.40
N SER A 693 9.95 -7.81 32.23
CA SER A 693 9.65 -9.24 32.27
C SER A 693 9.33 -9.80 30.91
N MET A 694 9.91 -10.93 30.58
CA MET A 694 9.51 -11.70 29.40
C MET A 694 8.38 -12.64 29.78
N ASP A 695 7.26 -12.54 29.09
CA ASP A 695 6.06 -13.32 29.28
C ASP A 695 5.94 -14.48 28.27
N ASP A 696 5.16 -15.52 28.61
CA ASP A 696 4.87 -16.72 27.80
C ASP A 696 6.12 -17.46 27.31
N PHE A 697 7.21 -17.46 28.10
CA PHE A 697 8.48 -18.02 27.67
C PHE A 697 8.41 -19.52 27.38
N GLY A 698 8.85 -19.91 26.15
CA GLY A 698 8.93 -21.28 25.68
C GLY A 698 7.78 -21.75 24.82
N THR A 699 6.76 -20.89 24.57
CA THR A 699 5.64 -21.21 23.69
C THR A 699 5.91 -20.89 22.22
N GLY A 700 7.00 -20.13 21.92
CA GLY A 700 7.37 -19.66 20.60
C GLY A 700 8.78 -20.11 20.13
N TYR A 701 9.35 -19.38 19.20
CA TYR A 701 10.70 -19.58 18.64
C TYR A 701 11.76 -18.90 19.53
N SER A 702 12.01 -19.40 20.73
CA SER A 702 13.01 -18.84 21.64
C SER A 702 14.43 -19.02 21.08
N SER A 703 14.94 -17.99 20.39
CA SER A 703 16.37 -17.91 20.15
C SER A 703 17.05 -17.44 21.43
N LEU A 704 17.84 -18.30 22.07
CA LEU A 704 18.68 -17.97 23.22
C LEU A 704 19.55 -16.70 23.01
N GLY A 705 19.80 -16.33 21.76
CA GLY A 705 20.48 -15.10 21.38
C GLY A 705 19.76 -13.82 21.80
N TYR A 706 18.42 -13.84 21.84
CA TYR A 706 17.65 -12.64 22.24
C TYR A 706 17.75 -12.37 23.74
N LEU A 707 17.70 -13.41 24.57
CA LEU A 707 17.79 -13.26 26.03
C LEU A 707 19.10 -12.61 26.46
N SER A 708 20.22 -12.87 25.75
CA SER A 708 21.49 -12.22 26.04
C SER A 708 21.63 -10.80 25.50
N ARG A 709 20.83 -10.44 24.49
CA ARG A 709 20.89 -9.13 23.81
C ARG A 709 19.96 -8.08 24.44
N PHE A 710 18.79 -8.53 24.89
CA PHE A 710 17.76 -7.66 25.47
C PHE A 710 17.87 -7.55 26.99
N PRO A 711 17.54 -6.39 27.57
CA PRO A 711 17.77 -6.12 29.01
C PRO A 711 16.59 -6.63 29.88
N PHE A 712 16.38 -7.94 29.93
CA PHE A 712 15.38 -8.53 30.82
C PHE A 712 15.86 -8.63 32.27
N ASP A 713 14.93 -8.45 33.20
CA ASP A 713 15.14 -8.60 34.64
C ASP A 713 14.45 -9.85 35.17
N LYS A 714 13.39 -10.34 34.44
CA LYS A 714 12.59 -11.48 34.86
C LYS A 714 12.11 -12.30 33.66
N ILE A 715 11.93 -13.60 33.84
CA ILE A 715 11.29 -14.54 32.92
C ILE A 715 10.08 -15.16 33.60
N LYS A 716 8.92 -15.19 32.90
CA LYS A 716 7.72 -15.89 33.37
C LYS A 716 7.63 -17.24 32.65
N ILE A 717 7.54 -18.32 33.41
CA ILE A 717 7.32 -19.67 32.87
C ILE A 717 5.85 -19.83 32.60
N ASP A 718 5.47 -20.04 31.33
CA ASP A 718 4.06 -20.18 30.91
C ASP A 718 3.35 -21.34 31.60
N GLN A 719 2.08 -21.16 31.91
CA GLN A 719 1.21 -22.11 32.55
C GLN A 719 1.14 -23.50 31.88
N SER A 720 1.41 -23.60 30.56
CA SER A 720 1.37 -24.86 29.83
C SER A 720 2.44 -25.86 30.34
N PHE A 721 3.60 -25.34 30.78
CA PHE A 721 4.64 -26.16 31.38
C PHE A 721 4.37 -26.49 32.84
N VAL A 722 3.64 -25.62 33.55
CA VAL A 722 3.30 -25.80 34.95
C VAL A 722 2.09 -26.75 35.17
N ARG A 723 1.13 -26.70 34.22
CA ARG A 723 -0.11 -27.50 34.34
C ARG A 723 0.17 -29.00 34.46
N ASP A 724 1.16 -29.55 33.77
CA ASP A 724 1.47 -30.98 33.77
C ASP A 724 2.94 -31.24 34.15
N LEU A 725 3.31 -30.85 35.36
CA LEU A 725 4.62 -31.12 35.95
C LEU A 725 4.87 -32.61 36.25
N SER A 726 3.91 -33.48 36.04
CA SER A 726 4.13 -34.92 36.12
C SER A 726 4.93 -35.46 34.93
N ARG A 727 5.00 -34.73 33.82
CA ARG A 727 5.80 -35.08 32.64
C ARG A 727 7.26 -34.71 32.85
N PRO A 728 8.19 -35.65 32.63
CA PRO A 728 9.63 -35.35 32.73
C PRO A 728 10.10 -34.26 31.82
N GLU A 729 9.46 -34.12 30.62
CA GLU A 729 9.79 -33.09 29.65
C GLU A 729 9.54 -31.69 30.21
N ASN A 730 8.38 -31.47 30.86
CA ASN A 730 8.03 -30.17 31.45
C ASN A 730 8.98 -29.78 32.58
N ILE A 731 9.35 -30.74 33.45
CA ILE A 731 10.36 -30.51 34.50
C ILE A 731 11.71 -30.16 33.88
N ALA A 732 12.11 -30.83 32.78
CA ALA A 732 13.35 -30.55 32.11
C ALA A 732 13.36 -29.12 31.52
N ILE A 733 12.22 -28.64 30.98
CA ILE A 733 12.08 -27.26 30.51
C ILE A 733 12.19 -26.29 31.66
N VAL A 734 11.48 -26.50 32.78
CA VAL A 734 11.60 -25.66 33.99
C VAL A 734 13.05 -25.59 34.48
N ARG A 735 13.75 -26.72 34.58
CA ARG A 735 15.19 -26.76 34.96
C ARG A 735 16.06 -25.97 33.98
N SER A 736 15.77 -26.07 32.68
CA SER A 736 16.53 -25.35 31.66
C SER A 736 16.35 -23.83 31.82
N VAL A 737 15.11 -23.38 32.04
CA VAL A 737 14.79 -21.97 32.30
C VAL A 737 15.47 -21.49 33.58
N MET A 738 15.40 -22.26 34.65
CA MET A 738 16.07 -21.95 35.92
C MET A 738 17.59 -21.88 35.78
N GLY A 739 18.19 -22.75 34.97
CA GLY A 739 19.61 -22.72 34.63
C GLY A 739 20.02 -21.50 33.84
N LEU A 740 19.21 -21.19 32.83
CA LEU A 740 19.43 -20.03 31.94
C LEU A 740 19.30 -18.71 32.71
N SER A 741 18.25 -18.56 33.50
CA SER A 741 18.01 -17.34 34.30
C SER A 741 19.14 -17.06 35.28
N ARG A 742 19.69 -18.09 35.96
CA ARG A 742 20.86 -17.93 36.79
C ARG A 742 22.10 -17.48 36.03
N ALA A 743 22.31 -18.01 34.82
CA ALA A 743 23.45 -17.63 33.98
C ALA A 743 23.36 -16.17 33.46
N LEU A 744 22.14 -15.64 33.34
CA LEU A 744 21.85 -14.30 32.85
C LEU A 744 21.48 -13.30 33.95
N ASP A 745 21.54 -13.70 35.22
CA ASP A 745 21.18 -12.90 36.40
C ASP A 745 19.75 -12.34 36.34
N MET A 746 18.78 -13.20 35.94
CA MET A 746 17.37 -12.90 35.83
C MET A 746 16.56 -13.61 36.89
N ASN A 747 15.49 -13.00 37.37
CA ASN A 747 14.49 -13.65 38.21
C ASN A 747 13.56 -14.56 37.39
N VAL A 748 12.97 -15.54 38.08
CA VAL A 748 11.97 -16.42 37.43
C VAL A 748 10.69 -16.41 38.24
N LEU A 749 9.55 -16.24 37.52
CA LEU A 749 8.21 -16.39 38.05
C LEU A 749 7.55 -17.55 37.32
N ALA A 750 6.91 -18.49 38.08
CA ALA A 750 6.12 -19.55 37.47
C ALA A 750 4.62 -19.23 37.55
N GLU A 751 3.93 -19.40 36.43
CA GLU A 751 2.52 -19.09 36.26
C GLU A 751 1.62 -20.31 36.32
N GLY A 752 0.32 -20.08 36.55
CA GLY A 752 -0.68 -21.09 36.43
C GLY A 752 -0.64 -22.18 37.51
N ILE A 753 -0.12 -21.85 38.69
CA ILE A 753 -0.08 -22.82 39.82
C ILE A 753 -1.48 -23.00 40.34
N GLU A 754 -1.98 -24.25 40.30
CA GLU A 754 -3.31 -24.63 40.75
C GLU A 754 -3.28 -25.56 42.00
N THR A 755 -2.16 -26.26 42.22
CA THR A 755 -2.05 -27.22 43.30
C THR A 755 -0.81 -27.00 44.19
N ARG A 756 -0.86 -27.56 45.40
CA ARG A 756 0.28 -27.56 46.34
C ARG A 756 1.48 -28.31 45.78
N GLU A 757 1.24 -29.44 45.13
CA GLU A 757 2.29 -30.28 44.56
C GLU A 757 3.06 -29.54 43.48
N GLN A 758 2.39 -28.77 42.61
CA GLN A 758 3.05 -27.92 41.60
C GLN A 758 3.95 -26.88 42.26
N MET A 759 3.46 -26.20 43.30
CA MET A 759 4.23 -25.24 44.08
C MET A 759 5.46 -25.89 44.70
N ASP A 760 5.34 -27.06 45.33
CA ASP A 760 6.45 -27.73 46.02
C ASP A 760 7.53 -28.21 45.02
N ILE A 761 7.11 -28.73 43.84
CA ILE A 761 8.03 -29.12 42.77
C ILE A 761 8.81 -27.89 42.26
N LEU A 762 8.14 -26.81 41.93
CA LEU A 762 8.74 -25.59 41.41
C LEU A 762 9.70 -24.97 42.44
N PHE A 763 9.30 -24.99 43.73
CA PHE A 763 10.16 -24.50 44.80
C PHE A 763 11.44 -25.36 44.96
N ALA A 764 11.33 -26.68 44.82
CA ALA A 764 12.46 -27.60 44.85
C ALA A 764 13.40 -27.38 43.67
N GLU A 765 12.89 -27.03 42.49
CA GLU A 765 13.70 -26.65 41.31
C GLU A 765 14.32 -25.25 41.43
N GLY A 766 13.99 -24.50 42.51
CA GLY A 766 14.59 -23.19 42.84
C GLY A 766 13.77 -22.00 42.38
N CYS A 767 12.57 -22.18 41.82
CA CYS A 767 11.67 -21.10 41.50
C CYS A 767 11.08 -20.52 42.81
N ARG A 768 11.23 -19.23 43.03
CA ARG A 768 10.80 -18.56 44.26
C ARG A 768 9.55 -17.69 44.04
N GLU A 769 9.46 -17.04 42.92
CA GLU A 769 8.25 -16.26 42.62
C GLU A 769 7.23 -17.11 41.88
N MET A 770 5.97 -17.04 42.32
CA MET A 770 4.90 -17.91 41.86
C MET A 770 3.58 -17.16 41.74
N GLN A 771 2.79 -17.52 40.75
CA GLN A 771 1.45 -16.97 40.50
C GLN A 771 0.49 -18.10 40.10
N GLY A 772 -0.77 -18.02 40.51
CA GLY A 772 -1.78 -18.97 40.07
C GLY A 772 -3.02 -19.03 41.00
N PHE A 773 -4.02 -19.80 40.55
CA PHE A 773 -5.29 -19.91 41.25
C PHE A 773 -5.20 -20.64 42.59
N PHE A 774 -4.09 -21.32 42.81
CA PHE A 774 -3.81 -21.91 44.14
C PHE A 774 -3.70 -20.82 45.20
N PHE A 775 -3.17 -19.66 44.88
CA PHE A 775 -3.05 -18.53 45.79
C PHE A 775 -4.28 -17.64 45.76
N SER A 776 -4.61 -17.10 44.60
CA SER A 776 -5.85 -16.32 44.36
C SER A 776 -6.16 -16.25 42.86
N ARG A 777 -7.45 -16.14 42.56
CA ARG A 777 -7.87 -15.62 41.25
C ARG A 777 -7.62 -14.14 41.15
N PRO A 778 -7.56 -13.54 39.93
CA PRO A 778 -7.57 -12.10 39.81
C PRO A 778 -8.79 -11.47 40.50
N VAL A 779 -8.56 -10.44 41.30
CA VAL A 779 -9.61 -9.73 42.10
C VAL A 779 -9.62 -8.23 41.80
N PRO A 780 -10.74 -7.53 41.99
CA PRO A 780 -10.78 -6.05 41.95
C PRO A 780 -9.87 -5.42 43.03
N ALA A 781 -9.54 -4.16 42.89
CA ALA A 781 -8.64 -3.45 43.80
C ALA A 781 -9.10 -3.49 45.27
N GLU A 782 -10.41 -3.37 45.51
CA GLU A 782 -10.98 -3.36 46.85
C GLU A 782 -10.80 -4.69 47.60
N GLU A 783 -10.66 -5.80 46.87
CA GLU A 783 -10.50 -7.13 47.45
C GLU A 783 -9.03 -7.51 47.75
N MET A 784 -8.04 -6.78 47.20
CA MET A 784 -6.61 -7.08 47.40
C MET A 784 -6.18 -7.18 48.86
N PRO A 785 -6.59 -6.28 49.81
CA PRO A 785 -6.23 -6.38 51.21
C PRO A 785 -6.71 -7.68 51.85
N LEU A 786 -7.86 -8.18 51.43
CA LEU A 786 -8.40 -9.44 51.91
C LEU A 786 -7.54 -10.62 51.40
N VAL A 787 -7.17 -10.60 50.13
CA VAL A 787 -6.31 -11.60 49.50
C VAL A 787 -4.95 -11.67 50.21
N ILE A 788 -4.30 -10.51 50.43
CA ILE A 788 -3.02 -10.43 51.16
C ILE A 788 -3.16 -11.05 52.56
N SER A 789 -4.21 -10.65 53.31
CA SER A 789 -4.46 -11.18 54.66
C SER A 789 -4.70 -12.67 54.66
N ASP A 790 -5.48 -13.22 53.72
CA ASP A 790 -5.77 -14.63 53.61
C ASP A 790 -4.53 -15.45 53.29
N ILE A 791 -3.72 -15.03 52.31
CA ILE A 791 -2.45 -15.70 51.98
C ILE A 791 -1.49 -15.70 53.17
N THR A 792 -1.35 -14.56 53.86
CA THR A 792 -0.48 -14.42 55.05
C THR A 792 -0.94 -15.37 56.14
N ARG A 793 -2.24 -15.46 56.42
CA ARG A 793 -2.82 -16.35 57.41
C ARG A 793 -2.61 -17.84 57.08
N ARG A 794 -2.83 -18.25 55.83
CA ARG A 794 -2.60 -19.65 55.39
C ARG A 794 -1.18 -20.08 55.66
N TRP A 795 -0.20 -19.21 55.38
CA TRP A 795 1.20 -19.54 55.63
C TRP A 795 1.64 -19.48 57.11
N SER A 796 0.96 -18.65 57.91
CA SER A 796 1.21 -18.64 59.37
C SER A 796 0.69 -19.94 60.03
N SER A 797 -0.46 -20.46 59.59
CA SER A 797 -1.01 -21.74 60.10
C SER A 797 -0.18 -22.98 59.67
N ASP A 798 0.46 -22.94 58.49
CA ASP A 798 1.39 -23.99 58.06
C ASP A 798 2.68 -24.03 58.87
N LEU A 799 3.14 -22.90 59.46
CA LEU A 799 4.30 -22.85 60.37
C LEU A 799 3.98 -23.47 61.73
N ASP A 800 2.79 -23.28 62.27
CA ASP A 800 2.36 -23.86 63.52
C ASP A 800 2.26 -25.39 63.41
N GLN A 801 1.77 -25.93 62.29
CA GLN A 801 1.69 -27.38 62.06
C GLN A 801 3.03 -28.06 61.85
N THR A 802 4.01 -27.34 61.20
CA THR A 802 5.36 -27.89 61.00
C THR A 802 6.17 -27.87 62.30
N SER A 803 5.97 -26.84 63.15
CA SER A 803 6.64 -26.76 64.48
C SER A 803 6.12 -27.78 65.49
N GLU A 804 4.82 -28.15 65.41
CA GLU A 804 4.24 -29.22 66.19
C GLU A 804 4.67 -30.62 65.67
N ALA A 805 4.90 -30.80 64.36
CA ALA A 805 5.42 -32.04 63.81
C ALA A 805 6.93 -32.27 64.00
N GLU A 806 7.73 -31.20 64.15
CA GLU A 806 9.15 -31.28 64.54
C GLU A 806 9.36 -31.39 66.06
N ALA A 807 8.35 -31.06 66.84
CA ALA A 807 8.38 -31.13 68.30
C ALA A 807 7.77 -32.45 68.86
N ALA A 808 7.13 -33.28 68.05
CA ALA A 808 6.59 -34.60 68.32
C ALA A 808 7.51 -35.70 67.79
#